data_dc780c9da2903cb44c2624e16c4877ba
#
_entry.id   dc780c9da2903cb44c2624e16c4877ba
#
_cell.length_a   1.000
_cell.length_b   1.000
_cell.length_c   1.000
_cell.angle_alpha   90.00
_cell.angle_beta   90.00
_cell.angle_gamma   90.00
#
_symmetry.space_group_name_H-M   'P 1'
#
loop_
_entity.id
_entity.type
_entity.pdbx_description
1 polymer ?
#
loop_
_entity_poly.entity_id
_entity_poly.type
_entity_poly.pdbx_seq_one_letter_code
_entity_poly.pdbx_strand_id
1 'polypeptide(L)'
;NEKFVPSDLKAFVADYKSFVDPNSSATLKRNAEYVAKKMAEYSHVFNTVEKFPLTDEQREAVVTEEDNILLIAAAGSGKSSTLVAKILYLLKEGQYSADQIIAFAYNKDAQLELTERIDELYEKFNLEGERVLAKTFHGFCMEVLTTVNAKKPSIAAVATAGKAQQLNYFIRLVENLRITNRYFTSNLLNYYSIFKHPPPREGEIESKADYNEYLKSLKGRGAKDPKTGSWRVSLISISGVEVKSHEELRIANWLFLNGIRFKYEHRYDFDTADRGHRQYYPDFYYPDAKLWHEHFAIDNEEKAPEFFGKEYEDGVKWKRALHKEQKTQLLETHSAHFKDGTIFERLDNALQVAGIPRNPPANEQLDELVNKEFNPSRDLELIITFLKHFKTNNLTLQVVGERAGKDADPVRAKAFMGVFEPIYRAYESKLKQAREIDFEDLVNKACDQIESGAYQSRFKYLMVDEFQDASQDRLRLVKALAAQHKHTKIFGVGDDWQSIYRFSGADLKVMKEFPKTFGFTKQLKLTQTFRSVQQIVDVASEFVQRNPDQFKKLVTTLSKAKQDPVILRPYDPKKPEKTLEGILEAIQKRARKASANVSVFILTRYVSQRPSELDHLSCKFENITLEWKTVHASKGLEADYVIIHKLNNGNNGFPCEISDDILLDLVIPEKEGFRHAEERRLLYVALTRAKRAVFGLYHPDFPSDFIRELWEIDGVKVDDKRFAPIVESGQLCPSCKRGRVFPKKGIEGPMLECNYQLCSFTTTIRCPECKLGTIVKRIAKASGKEFYACDKFPKCKHFYKMKQEGDNKVTTKGNCPKCKHGTIVKRIAKASGKVFYACDKFPKCKHIHKKS
;
A
#
# COMPACT_ATOMS: atom_id res chain seq x y z
N ASN A 1 6.36 -21.09 -45.55
CA ASN A 1 6.46 -21.89 -46.80
C ASN A 1 7.87 -21.92 -47.39
N GLU A 2 8.91 -22.11 -46.56
CA GLU A 2 10.32 -22.19 -46.99
C GLU A 2 10.61 -23.39 -47.93
N LYS A 3 9.73 -24.39 -47.92
CA LYS A 3 9.87 -25.59 -48.81
C LYS A 3 9.70 -25.30 -50.30
N PHE A 4 9.14 -24.15 -50.67
CA PHE A 4 8.86 -23.78 -52.07
C PHE A 4 9.79 -22.69 -52.62
N VAL A 5 10.81 -22.26 -51.87
CA VAL A 5 11.78 -21.26 -52.35
C VAL A 5 12.88 -21.98 -53.11
N PRO A 6 13.13 -21.64 -54.39
CA PRO A 6 14.26 -22.17 -55.17
C PRO A 6 15.59 -21.97 -54.44
N SER A 7 16.53 -22.88 -54.63
CA SER A 7 17.81 -22.90 -53.88
C SER A 7 18.62 -21.64 -54.07
N ASP A 8 18.59 -21.06 -55.22
CA ASP A 8 19.25 -19.81 -55.63
C ASP A 8 18.64 -18.56 -54.96
N LEU A 9 17.37 -18.60 -54.61
CA LEU A 9 16.71 -17.50 -53.89
C LEU A 9 16.72 -17.66 -52.37
N LYS A 10 17.17 -18.80 -51.83
CA LYS A 10 17.19 -19.01 -50.34
C LYS A 10 18.08 -18.03 -49.64
N ALA A 11 19.24 -17.71 -50.15
CA ALA A 11 20.15 -16.72 -49.57
C ALA A 11 19.51 -15.34 -49.59
N PHE A 12 18.89 -14.92 -50.69
CA PHE A 12 18.18 -13.66 -50.79
C PHE A 12 17.00 -13.56 -49.80
N VAL A 13 16.22 -14.65 -49.65
CA VAL A 13 15.13 -14.71 -48.69
C VAL A 13 15.66 -14.64 -47.22
N ALA A 14 16.79 -15.28 -46.94
CA ALA A 14 17.43 -15.19 -45.63
C ALA A 14 17.93 -13.78 -45.33
N ASP A 15 18.59 -13.14 -46.29
CA ASP A 15 19.05 -11.75 -46.19
C ASP A 15 17.88 -10.80 -46.03
N TYR A 16 16.81 -10.97 -46.82
CA TYR A 16 15.58 -10.18 -46.70
C TYR A 16 14.94 -10.34 -45.33
N LYS A 17 14.81 -11.60 -44.85
CA LYS A 17 14.28 -11.86 -43.50
C LYS A 17 15.15 -11.18 -42.42
N SER A 18 16.48 -11.32 -42.53
CA SER A 18 17.40 -10.65 -41.62
C SER A 18 17.27 -9.13 -41.69
N PHE A 19 17.01 -8.60 -42.87
CA PHE A 19 16.84 -7.16 -43.08
C PHE A 19 15.53 -6.61 -42.48
N VAL A 20 14.44 -7.36 -42.50
CA VAL A 20 13.12 -6.94 -42.02
C VAL A 20 12.84 -7.34 -40.56
N ASP A 21 13.56 -8.31 -40.00
CA ASP A 21 13.41 -8.69 -38.60
C ASP A 21 13.97 -7.59 -37.69
N PRO A 22 13.13 -6.94 -36.87
CA PRO A 22 13.57 -5.86 -36.03
C PRO A 22 14.63 -6.29 -34.99
N ASN A 23 14.72 -7.57 -34.65
CA ASN A 23 15.66 -8.13 -33.68
C ASN A 23 16.91 -8.72 -34.29
N SER A 24 17.02 -8.73 -35.62
CA SER A 24 18.23 -9.25 -36.27
C SER A 24 19.45 -8.37 -35.99
N SER A 25 20.62 -8.97 -35.92
CA SER A 25 21.89 -8.25 -35.76
C SER A 25 22.14 -7.21 -36.84
N ALA A 26 21.73 -7.51 -38.10
CA ALA A 26 21.84 -6.59 -39.22
C ALA A 26 20.94 -5.38 -39.08
N THR A 27 19.69 -5.56 -38.67
CA THR A 27 18.75 -4.45 -38.39
C THR A 27 19.22 -3.61 -37.20
N LEU A 28 19.63 -4.24 -36.09
CA LEU A 28 20.13 -3.54 -34.92
C LEU A 28 21.39 -2.70 -35.24
N LYS A 29 22.30 -3.24 -36.03
CA LYS A 29 23.51 -2.51 -36.48
C LYS A 29 23.15 -1.31 -37.34
N ARG A 30 22.31 -1.49 -38.35
CA ARG A 30 21.83 -0.41 -39.23
C ARG A 30 21.12 0.69 -38.43
N ASN A 31 20.27 0.31 -37.53
CA ASN A 31 19.56 1.30 -36.66
C ASN A 31 20.55 2.07 -35.79
N ALA A 32 21.58 1.40 -35.22
CA ALA A 32 22.60 2.05 -34.43
C ALA A 32 23.45 3.03 -35.28
N GLU A 33 23.81 2.67 -36.49
CA GLU A 33 24.52 3.54 -37.44
C GLU A 33 23.65 4.75 -37.84
N TYR A 34 22.37 4.55 -38.09
CA TYR A 34 21.42 5.64 -38.35
C TYR A 34 21.33 6.60 -37.16
N VAL A 35 21.15 6.08 -35.94
CA VAL A 35 21.09 6.88 -34.71
C VAL A 35 22.38 7.68 -34.54
N ALA A 36 23.55 7.05 -34.66
CA ALA A 36 24.84 7.74 -34.54
C ALA A 36 24.99 8.87 -35.57
N LYS A 37 24.62 8.62 -36.82
CA LYS A 37 24.63 9.61 -37.91
C LYS A 37 23.73 10.79 -37.55
N LYS A 38 22.48 10.56 -37.11
CA LYS A 38 21.51 11.61 -36.77
C LYS A 38 21.93 12.38 -35.53
N MET A 39 22.51 11.73 -34.52
CA MET A 39 23.08 12.41 -33.37
C MET A 39 24.18 13.38 -33.75
N ALA A 40 25.05 13.02 -34.69
CA ALA A 40 26.09 13.90 -35.19
C ALA A 40 25.53 15.08 -36.03
N GLU A 41 24.60 14.80 -36.95
CA GLU A 41 23.92 15.75 -37.81
C GLU A 41 23.21 16.87 -37.00
N TYR A 42 22.48 16.46 -35.96
CA TYR A 42 21.70 17.36 -35.10
C TYR A 42 22.48 17.87 -33.86
N SER A 43 23.79 17.63 -33.78
CA SER A 43 24.60 18.00 -32.60
C SER A 43 24.44 19.46 -32.20
N HIS A 44 24.43 20.40 -33.16
CA HIS A 44 24.23 21.81 -32.88
C HIS A 44 22.84 22.13 -32.25
N VAL A 45 21.80 21.43 -32.71
CA VAL A 45 20.44 21.57 -32.14
C VAL A 45 20.41 21.05 -30.70
N PHE A 46 21.00 19.89 -30.44
CA PHE A 46 21.02 19.29 -29.10
C PHE A 46 21.83 20.08 -28.10
N ASN A 47 22.78 20.87 -28.55
CA ASN A 47 23.56 21.74 -27.69
C ASN A 47 22.82 23.04 -27.35
N THR A 48 21.77 23.39 -28.08
CA THR A 48 21.10 24.68 -27.95
C THR A 48 19.61 24.57 -27.61
N VAL A 49 18.95 23.46 -27.86
CA VAL A 49 17.48 23.31 -27.70
C VAL A 49 17.01 23.66 -26.28
N GLU A 50 17.77 23.29 -25.29
CA GLU A 50 17.55 23.59 -23.88
C GLU A 50 18.62 24.55 -23.32
N LYS A 51 18.48 24.94 -22.05
CA LYS A 51 19.46 25.74 -21.32
C LYS A 51 20.83 25.06 -21.22
N PHE A 52 20.82 23.73 -21.14
CA PHE A 52 22.04 22.90 -21.11
C PHE A 52 22.00 21.90 -22.28
N PRO A 53 23.15 21.50 -22.81
CA PRO A 53 23.21 20.47 -23.85
C PRO A 53 22.50 19.18 -23.41
N LEU A 54 21.79 18.55 -24.35
CA LEU A 54 21.20 17.23 -24.11
C LEU A 54 22.29 16.18 -23.89
N THR A 55 22.02 15.24 -22.98
CA THR A 55 22.89 14.06 -22.78
C THR A 55 22.80 13.11 -23.95
N ASP A 56 23.77 12.20 -24.07
CA ASP A 56 23.75 11.20 -25.14
C ASP A 56 22.51 10.31 -25.09
N GLU A 57 22.02 9.93 -23.90
CA GLU A 57 20.76 9.19 -23.72
C GLU A 57 19.54 9.97 -24.23
N GLN A 58 19.50 11.29 -23.96
CA GLN A 58 18.43 12.16 -24.46
C GLN A 58 18.51 12.32 -25.97
N ARG A 59 19.71 12.52 -26.54
CA ARG A 59 19.95 12.61 -27.99
C ARG A 59 19.53 11.33 -28.70
N GLU A 60 19.92 10.16 -28.16
CA GLU A 60 19.50 8.86 -28.67
C GLU A 60 17.98 8.75 -28.69
N ALA A 61 17.29 9.12 -27.60
CA ALA A 61 15.84 9.08 -27.51
C ALA A 61 15.16 10.02 -28.52
N VAL A 62 15.76 11.18 -28.79
CA VAL A 62 15.25 12.16 -29.75
C VAL A 62 15.34 11.63 -31.17
N VAL A 63 16.48 11.03 -31.59
CA VAL A 63 16.68 10.61 -32.99
C VAL A 63 16.18 9.21 -33.30
N THR A 64 15.91 8.38 -32.28
CA THR A 64 15.38 7.03 -32.49
C THR A 64 14.00 7.10 -33.14
N GLU A 65 13.83 6.35 -34.23
CA GLU A 65 12.62 6.27 -35.03
C GLU A 65 12.12 4.83 -35.05
N GLU A 66 11.21 4.51 -34.15
CA GLU A 66 10.54 3.18 -34.07
C GLU A 66 9.03 3.37 -34.08
N ASP A 67 8.28 2.30 -34.27
CA ASP A 67 6.80 2.38 -34.27
C ASP A 67 6.30 2.81 -32.89
N ASN A 68 6.86 2.21 -31.83
CA ASN A 68 6.54 2.58 -30.45
C ASN A 68 7.83 2.73 -29.65
N ILE A 69 7.91 3.81 -28.88
CA ILE A 69 9.06 4.10 -28.03
C ILE A 69 8.52 4.27 -26.61
N LEU A 70 9.11 3.55 -25.66
CA LEU A 70 8.90 3.77 -24.23
C LEU A 70 10.19 4.30 -23.60
N LEU A 71 10.17 5.56 -23.20
CA LEU A 71 11.29 6.21 -22.52
C LEU A 71 11.13 6.08 -21.00
N ILE A 72 11.93 5.20 -20.40
CA ILE A 72 11.96 4.94 -18.97
C ILE A 72 12.93 5.92 -18.32
N ALA A 73 12.40 6.91 -17.63
CA ALA A 73 13.18 8.01 -17.09
C ALA A 73 13.37 7.90 -15.57
N ALA A 74 14.36 8.58 -15.03
CA ALA A 74 14.54 8.82 -13.61
C ALA A 74 13.96 10.18 -13.20
N ALA A 75 13.76 10.39 -11.89
CA ALA A 75 13.35 11.69 -11.38
C ALA A 75 14.37 12.78 -11.72
N GLY A 76 13.93 13.87 -12.37
CA GLY A 76 14.82 14.97 -12.74
C GLY A 76 15.79 14.69 -13.88
N SER A 77 15.51 13.68 -14.74
CA SER A 77 16.35 13.33 -15.89
C SER A 77 16.05 14.11 -17.17
N GLY A 78 15.20 15.13 -17.13
CA GLY A 78 14.86 15.95 -18.29
C GLY A 78 13.88 15.29 -19.26
N LYS A 79 12.86 14.56 -18.76
CA LYS A 79 11.77 13.97 -19.54
C LYS A 79 11.14 14.97 -20.50
N SER A 80 10.64 16.09 -19.98
CA SER A 80 9.98 17.11 -20.78
C SER A 80 10.92 17.78 -21.79
N SER A 81 12.21 17.95 -21.43
CA SER A 81 13.25 18.43 -22.36
C SER A 81 13.45 17.49 -23.53
N THR A 82 13.48 16.19 -23.29
CA THR A 82 13.59 15.17 -24.33
C THR A 82 12.35 15.18 -25.24
N LEU A 83 11.16 15.33 -24.65
CA LEU A 83 9.91 15.41 -25.41
C LEU A 83 9.86 16.62 -26.33
N VAL A 84 10.22 17.81 -25.83
CA VAL A 84 10.29 19.06 -26.62
C VAL A 84 11.34 18.95 -27.73
N ALA A 85 12.51 18.40 -27.43
CA ALA A 85 13.55 18.17 -28.42
C ALA A 85 13.13 17.16 -29.51
N LYS A 86 12.34 16.14 -29.15
CA LYS A 86 11.76 15.20 -30.11
C LYS A 86 10.78 15.87 -31.06
N ILE A 87 9.94 16.77 -30.55
CA ILE A 87 9.04 17.61 -31.40
C ILE A 87 9.86 18.37 -32.43
N LEU A 88 10.90 19.10 -31.99
CA LEU A 88 11.77 19.86 -32.90
C LEU A 88 12.41 18.96 -33.97
N TYR A 89 12.91 17.79 -33.57
CA TYR A 89 13.52 16.86 -34.49
C TYR A 89 12.54 16.40 -35.56
N LEU A 90 11.32 15.96 -35.17
CA LEU A 90 10.29 15.50 -36.09
C LEU A 90 9.88 16.58 -37.12
N LEU A 91 9.75 17.83 -36.67
CA LEU A 91 9.42 18.97 -37.53
C LEU A 91 10.56 19.28 -38.50
N LYS A 92 11.82 19.28 -38.03
CA LYS A 92 12.99 19.58 -38.89
C LYS A 92 13.30 18.48 -39.91
N GLU A 93 13.02 17.21 -39.57
CA GLU A 93 13.11 16.09 -40.54
C GLU A 93 11.99 16.13 -41.58
N GLY A 94 10.95 16.94 -41.36
CA GLY A 94 9.82 17.06 -42.30
C GLY A 94 8.97 15.78 -42.42
N GLN A 95 9.12 14.85 -41.51
CA GLN A 95 8.37 13.58 -41.52
C GLN A 95 6.91 13.78 -41.11
N TYR A 96 6.66 14.76 -40.24
CA TYR A 96 5.34 15.09 -39.73
C TYR A 96 5.14 16.61 -39.75
N SER A 97 3.95 17.03 -40.16
CA SER A 97 3.52 18.41 -39.94
C SER A 97 3.05 18.58 -38.49
N ALA A 98 3.05 19.82 -38.00
CA ALA A 98 2.69 20.14 -36.62
C ALA A 98 1.29 19.63 -36.23
N ASP A 99 0.33 19.70 -37.15
CA ASP A 99 -1.05 19.24 -36.97
C ASP A 99 -1.18 17.71 -36.89
N GLN A 100 -0.14 16.96 -37.29
CA GLN A 100 -0.09 15.49 -37.16
C GLN A 100 0.52 14.99 -35.86
N ILE A 101 1.03 15.90 -35.01
CA ILE A 101 1.66 15.56 -33.72
C ILE A 101 0.77 16.06 -32.59
N ILE A 102 0.51 15.21 -31.60
CA ILE A 102 -0.14 15.59 -30.35
C ILE A 102 0.67 15.13 -29.14
N ALA A 103 0.79 15.99 -28.14
CA ALA A 103 1.42 15.68 -26.87
C ALA A 103 0.39 15.72 -25.73
N PHE A 104 0.20 14.59 -25.06
CA PHE A 104 -0.69 14.46 -23.92
C PHE A 104 0.05 14.71 -22.62
N ALA A 105 -0.47 15.65 -21.83
CA ALA A 105 -0.02 15.94 -20.48
C ALA A 105 -1.01 15.40 -19.45
N TYR A 106 -0.53 15.06 -18.26
CA TYR A 106 -1.36 14.45 -17.22
C TYR A 106 -2.36 15.43 -16.61
N ASN A 107 -1.96 16.68 -16.34
CA ASN A 107 -2.78 17.71 -15.73
C ASN A 107 -2.66 19.05 -16.46
N LYS A 108 -3.43 20.03 -16.02
CA LYS A 108 -3.50 21.36 -16.64
C LYS A 108 -2.18 22.12 -16.54
N ASP A 109 -1.50 22.03 -15.40
CA ASP A 109 -0.23 22.76 -15.19
C ASP A 109 0.86 22.19 -16.09
N ALA A 110 1.00 20.88 -16.18
CA ALA A 110 1.93 20.20 -17.10
C ALA A 110 1.61 20.51 -18.57
N GLN A 111 0.33 20.64 -18.92
CA GLN A 111 -0.08 21.02 -20.27
C GLN A 111 0.34 22.47 -20.60
N LEU A 112 0.15 23.39 -19.65
CA LEU A 112 0.54 24.80 -19.82
C LEU A 112 2.07 24.91 -19.95
N GLU A 113 2.83 24.29 -19.04
CA GLU A 113 4.30 24.25 -19.13
C GLU A 113 4.78 23.71 -20.48
N LEU A 114 4.20 22.58 -20.93
CA LEU A 114 4.56 22.00 -22.21
C LEU A 114 4.21 22.92 -23.38
N THR A 115 3.08 23.64 -23.32
CA THR A 115 2.68 24.60 -24.35
C THR A 115 3.66 25.77 -24.43
N GLU A 116 4.00 26.36 -23.27
CA GLU A 116 4.97 27.46 -23.19
C GLU A 116 6.32 27.03 -23.76
N ARG A 117 6.81 25.86 -23.44
CA ARG A 117 8.07 25.31 -23.97
C ARG A 117 8.03 25.05 -25.48
N ILE A 118 6.89 24.64 -26.01
CA ILE A 118 6.68 24.49 -27.46
C ILE A 118 6.72 25.88 -28.12
N ASP A 119 6.07 26.88 -27.53
CA ASP A 119 6.09 28.26 -28.07
C ASP A 119 7.50 28.84 -28.07
N GLU A 120 8.25 28.70 -26.96
CA GLU A 120 9.67 29.07 -26.88
C GLU A 120 10.53 28.37 -27.95
N LEU A 121 10.23 27.10 -28.23
CA LEU A 121 10.89 26.31 -29.26
C LEU A 121 10.68 26.92 -30.65
N TYR A 122 9.43 27.28 -30.98
CA TYR A 122 9.08 27.87 -32.28
C TYR A 122 9.75 29.23 -32.47
N GLU A 123 9.78 30.06 -31.42
CA GLU A 123 10.48 31.33 -31.46
C GLU A 123 11.99 31.16 -31.64
N LYS A 124 12.60 30.28 -30.84
CA LYS A 124 14.06 30.06 -30.82
C LYS A 124 14.62 29.55 -32.15
N PHE A 125 13.85 28.68 -32.81
CA PHE A 125 14.27 28.03 -34.06
C PHE A 125 13.61 28.58 -35.32
N ASN A 126 12.88 29.69 -35.19
CA ASN A 126 12.16 30.37 -36.27
C ASN A 126 11.28 29.39 -37.08
N LEU A 127 10.50 28.56 -36.35
CA LEU A 127 9.58 27.66 -36.99
C LEU A 127 8.29 28.38 -37.38
N GLU A 128 7.87 28.22 -38.63
CA GLU A 128 6.64 28.82 -39.16
C GLU A 128 5.46 27.86 -39.12
N GLY A 129 4.23 28.39 -39.17
CA GLY A 129 3.02 27.61 -39.27
C GLY A 129 2.30 27.27 -37.93
N GLU A 130 1.46 26.25 -37.96
CA GLU A 130 0.71 25.82 -36.78
C GLU A 130 1.64 25.28 -35.69
N ARG A 131 1.20 25.44 -34.42
CA ARG A 131 1.89 24.87 -33.26
C ARG A 131 1.53 23.41 -33.07
N VAL A 132 2.47 22.59 -32.58
CA VAL A 132 2.18 21.25 -32.10
C VAL A 132 1.22 21.33 -30.92
N LEU A 133 0.20 20.49 -30.94
CA LEU A 133 -0.89 20.52 -29.96
C LEU A 133 -0.49 19.81 -28.66
N ALA A 134 -0.45 20.55 -27.56
CA ALA A 134 -0.35 20.00 -26.20
C ALA A 134 -1.72 20.04 -25.51
N LYS A 135 -2.24 18.90 -25.06
CA LYS A 135 -3.57 18.76 -24.43
C LYS A 135 -3.52 17.88 -23.21
N THR A 136 -4.41 18.13 -22.26
CA THR A 136 -4.77 17.08 -21.29
C THR A 136 -5.68 16.07 -21.95
N PHE A 137 -5.72 14.83 -21.43
CA PHE A 137 -6.64 13.79 -21.92
C PHE A 137 -8.09 14.27 -21.93
N HIS A 138 -8.57 14.84 -20.81
CA HIS A 138 -9.93 15.39 -20.74
C HIS A 138 -10.16 16.56 -21.71
N GLY A 139 -9.18 17.43 -21.87
CA GLY A 139 -9.26 18.55 -22.82
C GLY A 139 -9.43 18.07 -24.26
N PHE A 140 -8.71 17.04 -24.64
CA PHE A 140 -8.82 16.41 -25.95
C PHE A 140 -10.17 15.69 -26.12
N CYS A 141 -10.61 14.90 -25.13
CA CYS A 141 -11.91 14.24 -25.19
C CYS A 141 -13.08 15.22 -25.31
N MET A 142 -12.97 16.38 -24.64
CA MET A 142 -13.93 17.47 -24.79
C MET A 142 -13.98 17.99 -26.22
N GLU A 143 -12.85 18.14 -26.88
CA GLU A 143 -12.77 18.55 -28.28
C GLU A 143 -13.39 17.51 -29.22
N VAL A 144 -13.05 16.23 -29.04
CA VAL A 144 -13.63 15.12 -29.82
C VAL A 144 -15.15 15.15 -29.77
N LEU A 145 -15.73 15.18 -28.56
CA LEU A 145 -17.17 15.18 -28.40
C LEU A 145 -17.82 16.48 -28.90
N THR A 146 -17.13 17.62 -28.77
CA THR A 146 -17.63 18.88 -29.33
C THR A 146 -17.68 18.84 -30.84
N THR A 147 -16.67 18.29 -31.49
CA THR A 147 -16.56 18.16 -32.96
C THR A 147 -17.65 17.23 -33.48
N VAL A 148 -17.84 16.06 -32.88
CA VAL A 148 -18.83 15.07 -33.36
C VAL A 148 -20.26 15.54 -33.10
N ASN A 149 -20.54 16.15 -31.96
CA ASN A 149 -21.90 16.54 -31.57
C ASN A 149 -22.25 17.98 -32.01
N ALA A 150 -21.32 18.72 -32.63
CA ALA A 150 -21.43 20.15 -32.95
C ALA A 150 -21.84 21.02 -31.73
N LYS A 151 -21.69 20.48 -30.53
CA LYS A 151 -22.04 21.13 -29.26
C LYS A 151 -21.11 20.62 -28.15
N LYS A 152 -20.61 21.56 -27.32
CA LYS A 152 -19.81 21.23 -26.16
C LYS A 152 -20.63 20.43 -25.14
N PRO A 153 -20.16 19.26 -24.67
CA PRO A 153 -20.79 18.52 -23.60
C PRO A 153 -20.92 19.32 -22.31
N SER A 154 -22.03 19.16 -21.60
CA SER A 154 -22.20 19.72 -20.25
C SER A 154 -21.63 18.76 -19.22
N ILE A 155 -20.69 19.24 -18.41
CA ILE A 155 -20.15 18.46 -17.29
C ILE A 155 -21.04 18.65 -16.08
N ALA A 156 -21.47 17.54 -15.49
CA ALA A 156 -22.33 17.54 -14.32
C ALA A 156 -21.68 18.31 -13.16
N ALA A 157 -22.45 19.16 -12.50
CA ALA A 157 -21.97 19.95 -11.38
C ALA A 157 -21.38 19.07 -10.25
N VAL A 158 -21.93 17.87 -10.04
CA VAL A 158 -21.42 16.91 -9.06
C VAL A 158 -20.01 16.42 -9.39
N ALA A 159 -19.64 16.34 -10.66
CA ALA A 159 -18.29 15.90 -11.07
C ALA A 159 -17.20 16.94 -10.78
N THR A 160 -17.56 18.24 -10.77
CA THR A 160 -16.66 19.36 -10.48
C THR A 160 -16.70 19.80 -9.03
N ALA A 161 -17.67 19.29 -8.26
CA ALA A 161 -17.92 19.69 -6.89
C ALA A 161 -16.84 19.20 -5.91
N GLY A 162 -16.64 19.93 -4.83
CA GLY A 162 -15.81 19.48 -3.71
C GLY A 162 -16.43 18.28 -2.99
N LYS A 163 -15.61 17.52 -2.25
CA LYS A 163 -15.96 16.26 -1.57
C LYS A 163 -17.28 16.36 -0.78
N ALA A 164 -17.48 17.43 -0.03
CA ALA A 164 -18.70 17.61 0.77
C ALA A 164 -19.98 17.78 -0.11
N GLN A 165 -19.87 18.47 -1.24
CA GLN A 165 -21.00 18.66 -2.16
C GLN A 165 -21.33 17.37 -2.93
N GLN A 166 -20.30 16.62 -3.35
CA GLN A 166 -20.48 15.29 -3.92
C GLN A 166 -21.22 14.37 -2.95
N LEU A 167 -20.75 14.31 -1.70
CA LEU A 167 -21.38 13.50 -0.67
C LEU A 167 -22.85 13.88 -0.48
N ASN A 168 -23.17 15.16 -0.37
CA ASN A 168 -24.56 15.64 -0.24
C ASN A 168 -25.42 15.26 -1.45
N TYR A 169 -24.87 15.26 -2.65
CA TYR A 169 -25.59 14.80 -3.84
C TYR A 169 -25.98 13.33 -3.72
N PHE A 170 -25.03 12.47 -3.32
CA PHE A 170 -25.27 11.04 -3.16
C PHE A 170 -26.19 10.74 -1.97
N ILE A 171 -26.14 11.51 -0.89
CA ILE A 171 -27.10 11.40 0.22
C ILE A 171 -28.52 11.58 -0.32
N ARG A 172 -28.78 12.66 -1.05
CA ARG A 172 -30.12 12.92 -1.64
C ARG A 172 -30.54 11.84 -2.63
N LEU A 173 -29.60 11.28 -3.39
CA LEU A 173 -29.87 10.20 -4.33
C LEU A 173 -30.32 8.94 -3.59
N VAL A 174 -29.63 8.57 -2.51
CA VAL A 174 -29.94 7.39 -1.67
C VAL A 174 -31.26 7.60 -0.94
N GLU A 175 -31.51 8.78 -0.37
CA GLU A 175 -32.80 9.11 0.27
C GLU A 175 -33.98 8.97 -0.70
N ASN A 176 -33.82 9.45 -1.93
CA ASN A 176 -34.83 9.29 -2.96
C ASN A 176 -35.09 7.82 -3.31
N LEU A 177 -34.01 7.03 -3.45
CA LEU A 177 -34.11 5.58 -3.70
C LEU A 177 -34.77 4.84 -2.53
N ARG A 178 -34.52 5.22 -1.29
CA ARG A 178 -35.20 4.64 -0.12
C ARG A 178 -36.74 4.86 -0.16
N ILE A 179 -37.16 6.03 -0.58
CA ILE A 179 -38.60 6.37 -0.68
C ILE A 179 -39.24 5.63 -1.86
N THR A 180 -38.59 5.54 -3.00
CA THR A 180 -39.15 5.05 -4.25
C THR A 180 -38.96 3.56 -4.48
N ASN A 181 -38.02 2.91 -3.81
CA ASN A 181 -37.66 1.53 -4.03
C ASN A 181 -37.46 0.78 -2.71
N ARG A 182 -38.47 0.06 -2.26
CA ARG A 182 -38.45 -0.75 -1.01
C ARG A 182 -37.39 -1.86 -1.06
N TYR A 183 -37.16 -2.42 -2.23
CA TYR A 183 -36.16 -3.47 -2.40
C TYR A 183 -34.73 -2.92 -2.13
N PHE A 184 -34.48 -1.69 -2.57
CA PHE A 184 -33.23 -0.99 -2.27
C PHE A 184 -33.07 -0.76 -0.75
N THR A 185 -34.13 -0.34 -0.06
CA THR A 185 -34.07 -0.12 1.40
C THR A 185 -33.73 -1.40 2.15
N SER A 186 -34.33 -2.53 1.76
CA SER A 186 -33.99 -3.84 2.31
C SER A 186 -32.52 -4.24 2.06
N ASN A 187 -32.03 -4.05 0.83
CA ASN A 187 -30.63 -4.36 0.50
C ASN A 187 -29.65 -3.45 1.27
N LEU A 188 -29.98 -2.17 1.41
CA LEU A 188 -29.17 -1.23 2.19
C LEU A 188 -29.06 -1.68 3.65
N LEU A 189 -30.19 -2.05 4.26
CA LEU A 189 -30.21 -2.53 5.63
C LEU A 189 -29.45 -3.84 5.79
N ASN A 190 -29.68 -4.81 4.90
CA ASN A 190 -28.98 -6.09 4.90
C ASN A 190 -27.46 -5.86 4.83
N TYR A 191 -27.01 -5.02 3.89
CA TYR A 191 -25.57 -4.76 3.75
C TYR A 191 -24.98 -4.12 5.00
N TYR A 192 -25.55 -3.03 5.51
CA TYR A 192 -24.97 -2.31 6.64
C TYR A 192 -25.18 -3.01 7.99
N SER A 193 -26.21 -3.82 8.16
CA SER A 193 -26.42 -4.59 9.39
C SER A 193 -25.56 -5.83 9.47
N ILE A 194 -25.37 -6.53 8.35
CA ILE A 194 -24.67 -7.82 8.32
C ILE A 194 -23.18 -7.63 7.97
N PHE A 195 -22.88 -6.72 7.02
CA PHE A 195 -21.54 -6.63 6.39
C PHE A 195 -20.79 -5.32 6.67
N LYS A 196 -21.23 -4.53 7.63
CA LYS A 196 -20.61 -3.25 8.00
C LYS A 196 -19.11 -3.34 8.27
N HIS A 197 -18.69 -4.45 8.85
CA HIS A 197 -17.30 -4.71 9.17
C HIS A 197 -16.72 -5.71 8.15
N PRO A 198 -15.70 -5.31 7.39
CA PRO A 198 -15.03 -6.25 6.49
C PRO A 198 -14.34 -7.35 7.28
N PRO A 199 -14.26 -8.58 6.74
CA PRO A 199 -13.41 -9.61 7.33
C PRO A 199 -11.94 -9.19 7.21
N PRO A 200 -11.06 -9.75 8.05
CA PRO A 200 -9.62 -9.56 7.88
C PRO A 200 -9.16 -10.17 6.55
N ARG A 201 -8.14 -9.59 5.97
CA ARG A 201 -7.55 -10.14 4.75
C ARG A 201 -6.81 -11.45 5.04
N GLU A 202 -6.69 -12.27 4.03
CA GLU A 202 -5.85 -13.47 4.10
C GLU A 202 -4.41 -13.07 4.45
N GLY A 203 -3.82 -13.70 5.48
CA GLY A 203 -2.50 -13.35 6.01
C GLY A 203 -2.47 -12.21 7.05
N GLU A 204 -3.58 -11.52 7.32
CA GLU A 204 -3.63 -10.52 8.41
C GLU A 204 -3.82 -11.17 9.78
N ILE A 205 -4.31 -12.40 9.83
CA ILE A 205 -4.49 -13.17 11.07
C ILE A 205 -3.68 -14.46 10.97
N GLU A 206 -2.51 -14.43 11.56
CA GLU A 206 -1.61 -15.58 11.67
C GLU A 206 -1.61 -16.18 13.09
N SER A 207 -2.13 -15.44 14.06
CA SER A 207 -2.13 -15.85 15.46
C SER A 207 -3.44 -15.51 16.16
N LYS A 208 -3.69 -16.19 17.30
CA LYS A 208 -4.81 -15.85 18.20
C LYS A 208 -4.71 -14.41 18.75
N ALA A 209 -3.50 -13.86 18.83
CA ALA A 209 -3.28 -12.46 19.23
C ALA A 209 -3.79 -11.51 18.16
N ASP A 210 -3.48 -11.76 16.89
CA ASP A 210 -3.94 -10.95 15.75
C ASP A 210 -5.46 -11.01 15.61
N TYR A 211 -6.03 -12.21 15.77
CA TYR A 211 -7.49 -12.37 15.79
C TYR A 211 -8.15 -11.56 16.91
N ASN A 212 -7.58 -11.57 18.12
CA ASN A 212 -8.08 -10.76 19.22
C ASN A 212 -7.91 -9.26 18.97
N GLU A 213 -6.86 -8.84 18.28
CA GLU A 213 -6.64 -7.45 17.90
C GLU A 213 -7.65 -7.02 16.83
N TYR A 214 -7.88 -7.84 15.83
CA TYR A 214 -8.94 -7.66 14.85
C TYR A 214 -10.31 -7.51 15.53
N LEU A 215 -10.68 -8.44 16.39
CA LEU A 215 -11.91 -8.34 17.18
C LEU A 215 -11.93 -7.03 18.00
N LYS A 216 -10.89 -6.55 18.59
CA LYS A 216 -10.80 -5.25 19.26
C LYS A 216 -10.98 -4.08 18.31
N SER A 217 -10.50 -4.16 17.08
CA SER A 217 -10.67 -3.11 16.07
C SER A 217 -12.13 -2.92 15.65
N LEU A 218 -12.92 -3.99 15.66
CA LEU A 218 -14.35 -3.96 15.34
C LEU A 218 -15.20 -3.27 16.42
N LYS A 219 -14.59 -2.95 17.58
CA LYS A 219 -15.31 -2.43 18.74
C LYS A 219 -15.13 -0.93 18.95
N GLY A 220 -16.25 -0.28 19.11
CA GLY A 220 -16.29 0.89 19.96
C GLY A 220 -16.28 0.44 21.43
N ARG A 221 -15.29 0.88 22.17
CA ARG A 221 -15.08 0.78 23.64
C ARG A 221 -15.90 -0.32 24.36
N GLY A 222 -15.32 -1.51 24.47
CA GLY A 222 -15.91 -2.63 25.22
C GLY A 222 -15.94 -2.37 26.74
N ALA A 223 -16.81 -3.08 27.45
CA ALA A 223 -16.89 -3.07 28.89
C ALA A 223 -15.79 -3.92 29.53
N LYS A 224 -15.26 -3.49 30.68
CA LYS A 224 -14.35 -4.30 31.49
C LYS A 224 -15.12 -5.42 32.16
N ASP A 225 -14.59 -6.63 32.12
CA ASP A 225 -15.12 -7.75 32.89
C ASP A 225 -15.02 -7.41 34.41
N PRO A 226 -16.14 -7.39 35.14
CA PRO A 226 -16.13 -7.00 36.54
C PRO A 226 -15.32 -7.94 37.45
N LYS A 227 -15.14 -9.21 37.02
CA LYS A 227 -14.43 -10.23 37.80
C LYS A 227 -12.94 -10.32 37.52
N THR A 228 -12.52 -10.07 36.28
CA THR A 228 -11.11 -10.25 35.86
C THR A 228 -10.41 -8.93 35.57
N GLY A 229 -11.12 -7.81 35.48
CA GLY A 229 -10.60 -6.51 35.09
C GLY A 229 -10.09 -6.45 33.64
N SER A 230 -10.17 -7.56 32.92
CA SER A 230 -9.77 -7.65 31.52
C SER A 230 -10.86 -7.08 30.61
N TRP A 231 -10.47 -6.49 29.50
CA TRP A 231 -11.41 -6.03 28.48
C TRP A 231 -12.00 -7.24 27.76
N ARG A 232 -13.31 -7.50 27.93
CA ARG A 232 -14.02 -8.47 27.09
C ARG A 232 -14.33 -7.84 25.74
N VAL A 233 -14.00 -8.57 24.69
CA VAL A 233 -14.39 -8.27 23.33
C VAL A 233 -15.79 -8.86 23.13
N SER A 234 -16.86 -8.05 23.14
CA SER A 234 -18.23 -8.46 22.81
C SER A 234 -18.70 -7.76 21.53
N LEU A 235 -19.21 -8.49 20.58
CA LEU A 235 -19.88 -7.99 19.39
C LEU A 235 -21.37 -7.98 19.68
N ILE A 236 -22.03 -6.84 19.50
CA ILE A 236 -23.47 -6.72 19.77
C ILE A 236 -24.21 -6.73 18.43
N SER A 237 -25.11 -7.69 18.25
CA SER A 237 -25.98 -7.77 17.08
C SER A 237 -27.03 -6.64 17.06
N ILE A 238 -27.68 -6.43 15.91
CA ILE A 238 -28.79 -5.46 15.78
C ILE A 238 -29.98 -5.80 16.67
N SER A 239 -30.14 -7.08 17.06
CA SER A 239 -31.13 -7.53 18.02
C SER A 239 -30.72 -7.30 19.48
N GLY A 240 -29.54 -6.77 19.74
CA GLY A 240 -28.99 -6.55 21.09
C GLY A 240 -28.31 -7.76 21.72
N VAL A 241 -28.18 -8.87 21.01
CA VAL A 241 -27.51 -10.08 21.49
C VAL A 241 -26.01 -9.93 21.39
N GLU A 242 -25.28 -10.22 22.47
CA GLU A 242 -23.82 -10.24 22.51
C GLU A 242 -23.30 -11.59 22.00
N VAL A 243 -22.46 -11.57 20.97
CA VAL A 243 -21.87 -12.74 20.31
C VAL A 243 -20.35 -12.75 20.37
N LYS A 244 -19.72 -13.91 20.14
CA LYS A 244 -18.30 -14.12 20.36
C LYS A 244 -17.43 -13.95 19.11
N SER A 245 -18.00 -14.16 17.94
CA SER A 245 -17.27 -14.07 16.69
C SER A 245 -17.95 -13.16 15.67
N HIS A 246 -17.19 -12.73 14.68
CA HIS A 246 -17.70 -11.92 13.56
C HIS A 246 -18.67 -12.68 12.68
N GLU A 247 -18.44 -13.97 12.48
CA GLU A 247 -19.33 -14.83 11.70
C GLU A 247 -20.65 -15.09 12.44
N GLU A 248 -20.61 -15.32 13.75
CA GLU A 248 -21.82 -15.40 14.58
C GLU A 248 -22.61 -14.07 14.58
N LEU A 249 -21.93 -12.92 14.56
CA LEU A 249 -22.59 -11.62 14.42
C LEU A 249 -23.40 -11.54 13.13
N ARG A 250 -22.80 -11.94 12.02
CA ARG A 250 -23.45 -11.97 10.70
C ARG A 250 -24.67 -12.90 10.69
N ILE A 251 -24.52 -14.08 11.28
CA ILE A 251 -25.62 -15.04 11.41
C ILE A 251 -26.76 -14.47 12.28
N ALA A 252 -26.45 -13.94 13.46
CA ALA A 252 -27.44 -13.34 14.38
C ALA A 252 -28.22 -12.19 13.72
N ASN A 253 -27.52 -11.31 12.99
CA ASN A 253 -28.15 -10.20 12.28
C ASN A 253 -29.04 -10.69 11.14
N TRP A 254 -28.58 -11.69 10.38
CA TRP A 254 -29.38 -12.30 9.32
C TRP A 254 -30.63 -12.98 9.86
N LEU A 255 -30.54 -13.75 10.95
CA LEU A 255 -31.67 -14.39 11.62
C LEU A 255 -32.71 -13.35 12.05
N PHE A 256 -32.27 -12.27 12.69
CA PHE A 256 -33.14 -11.19 13.12
C PHE A 256 -33.87 -10.51 11.94
N LEU A 257 -33.15 -10.16 10.87
CA LEU A 257 -33.73 -9.51 9.69
C LEU A 257 -34.74 -10.39 8.94
N ASN A 258 -34.58 -11.73 9.02
CA ASN A 258 -35.51 -12.70 8.47
C ASN A 258 -36.63 -13.07 9.45
N GLY A 259 -36.67 -12.42 10.62
CA GLY A 259 -37.70 -12.64 11.62
C GLY A 259 -37.70 -14.04 12.23
N ILE A 260 -36.52 -14.65 12.31
CA ILE A 260 -36.34 -15.98 12.88
C ILE A 260 -36.06 -15.84 14.37
N ARG A 261 -36.88 -16.50 15.19
CA ARG A 261 -36.74 -16.48 16.65
C ARG A 261 -35.61 -17.42 17.03
N PHE A 262 -34.59 -16.92 17.72
CA PHE A 262 -33.47 -17.69 18.21
C PHE A 262 -33.06 -17.32 19.64
N LYS A 263 -32.33 -18.19 20.31
CA LYS A 263 -31.59 -17.89 21.54
C LYS A 263 -30.11 -18.17 21.30
N TYR A 264 -29.28 -17.24 21.69
CA TYR A 264 -27.82 -17.36 21.58
C TYR A 264 -27.26 -17.96 22.88
N GLU A 265 -26.34 -18.91 22.76
CA GLU A 265 -25.73 -19.68 23.89
C GLU A 265 -26.77 -20.18 24.89
N HIS A 266 -27.86 -20.74 24.40
CA HIS A 266 -28.85 -21.40 25.26
C HIS A 266 -28.25 -22.67 25.87
N ARG A 267 -28.46 -22.86 27.22
CA ARG A 267 -27.98 -24.06 27.88
C ARG A 267 -28.58 -25.30 27.21
N TYR A 268 -27.71 -26.23 26.83
CA TYR A 268 -28.19 -27.53 26.30
C TYR A 268 -29.05 -28.25 27.33
N ASP A 269 -30.10 -28.91 26.88
CA ASP A 269 -31.13 -29.49 27.73
C ASP A 269 -30.62 -30.61 28.66
N PHE A 270 -29.45 -31.18 28.33
CA PHE A 270 -28.82 -32.24 29.09
C PHE A 270 -27.62 -31.72 29.89
N ASP A 271 -27.34 -32.33 31.02
CA ASP A 271 -26.13 -32.06 31.78
C ASP A 271 -24.94 -32.71 31.09
N THR A 272 -24.00 -31.90 30.68
CA THR A 272 -22.82 -32.31 29.93
C THR A 272 -21.51 -32.04 30.68
N ALA A 273 -21.60 -31.47 31.89
CA ALA A 273 -20.45 -31.18 32.71
C ALA A 273 -19.85 -32.45 33.32
N ASP A 274 -18.62 -32.76 32.93
CA ASP A 274 -17.83 -33.85 33.49
C ASP A 274 -16.38 -33.41 33.81
N ARG A 275 -15.48 -34.36 34.07
CA ARG A 275 -14.09 -34.09 34.37
C ARG A 275 -13.32 -33.46 33.19
N GLY A 276 -13.78 -33.65 31.96
CA GLY A 276 -13.15 -33.16 30.73
C GLY A 276 -13.87 -31.99 30.08
N HIS A 277 -15.18 -31.87 30.29
CA HIS A 277 -16.05 -30.94 29.62
C HIS A 277 -16.83 -30.06 30.58
N ARG A 278 -17.03 -28.80 30.18
CA ARG A 278 -17.94 -27.88 30.84
C ARG A 278 -19.36 -28.09 30.32
N GLN A 279 -20.35 -27.55 31.05
CA GLN A 279 -21.71 -27.50 30.51
C GLN A 279 -21.72 -26.88 29.11
N TYR A 280 -22.42 -27.54 28.21
CA TYR A 280 -22.48 -27.16 26.80
C TYR A 280 -23.53 -26.08 26.55
N TYR A 281 -23.16 -25.12 25.73
CA TYR A 281 -23.98 -24.01 25.28
C TYR A 281 -23.75 -23.85 23.78
N PRO A 282 -24.64 -24.44 22.94
CA PRO A 282 -24.59 -24.27 21.48
C PRO A 282 -24.72 -22.78 21.08
N ASP A 283 -24.14 -22.42 19.95
CA ASP A 283 -24.12 -21.02 19.48
C ASP A 283 -25.53 -20.46 19.32
N PHE A 284 -26.44 -21.22 18.67
CA PHE A 284 -27.82 -20.82 18.48
C PHE A 284 -28.78 -21.95 18.80
N TYR A 285 -29.97 -21.59 19.25
CA TYR A 285 -31.10 -22.50 19.49
C TYR A 285 -32.39 -21.94 18.90
N TYR A 286 -33.11 -22.72 18.12
CA TYR A 286 -34.38 -22.35 17.52
C TYR A 286 -35.52 -23.02 18.25
N PRO A 287 -36.24 -22.32 19.14
CA PRO A 287 -37.24 -22.93 20.02
C PRO A 287 -38.44 -23.49 19.26
N ASP A 288 -38.80 -22.92 18.11
CA ASP A 288 -39.96 -23.31 17.32
C ASP A 288 -39.82 -24.72 16.71
N ALA A 289 -38.60 -25.15 16.45
CA ALA A 289 -38.29 -26.49 15.90
C ALA A 289 -37.46 -27.37 16.87
N LYS A 290 -37.14 -26.88 18.06
CA LYS A 290 -36.19 -27.49 19.01
C LYS A 290 -34.86 -27.88 18.31
N LEU A 291 -34.40 -27.01 17.41
CA LEU A 291 -33.21 -27.22 16.58
C LEU A 291 -32.03 -26.48 17.20
N TRP A 292 -30.93 -27.18 17.42
CA TRP A 292 -29.68 -26.64 17.88
C TRP A 292 -28.81 -26.26 16.66
N HIS A 293 -28.00 -25.21 16.75
CA HIS A 293 -27.14 -24.77 15.65
C HIS A 293 -25.77 -24.39 16.20
N GLU A 294 -24.74 -24.97 15.61
CA GLU A 294 -23.33 -24.65 15.83
C GLU A 294 -22.70 -24.06 14.58
N HIS A 295 -21.93 -23.02 14.78
CA HIS A 295 -21.12 -22.43 13.72
C HIS A 295 -19.64 -22.76 13.96
N PHE A 296 -19.09 -23.66 13.16
CA PHE A 296 -17.74 -24.14 13.33
C PHE A 296 -16.74 -23.36 12.48
N ALA A 297 -15.61 -22.94 13.08
CA ALA A 297 -14.49 -22.33 12.39
C ALA A 297 -13.64 -23.41 11.69
N ILE A 298 -14.21 -24.14 10.74
CA ILE A 298 -13.55 -25.19 9.95
C ILE A 298 -13.68 -24.91 8.45
N ASP A 299 -12.72 -25.45 7.69
CA ASP A 299 -12.72 -25.43 6.24
C ASP A 299 -13.49 -26.63 5.64
N ASN A 300 -13.46 -26.78 4.30
CA ASN A 300 -14.10 -27.89 3.60
C ASN A 300 -13.42 -29.25 3.84
N GLU A 301 -12.23 -29.28 4.41
CA GLU A 301 -11.51 -30.49 4.84
C GLU A 301 -11.71 -30.79 6.34
N GLU A 302 -12.63 -30.09 7.00
CA GLU A 302 -12.92 -30.15 8.43
C GLU A 302 -11.74 -29.74 9.33
N LYS A 303 -10.81 -28.92 8.80
CA LYS A 303 -9.65 -28.41 9.53
C LYS A 303 -9.93 -27.02 10.09
N ALA A 304 -9.58 -26.84 11.35
CA ALA A 304 -9.58 -25.54 11.98
C ALA A 304 -8.28 -24.75 11.65
N PRO A 305 -8.30 -23.42 11.69
CA PRO A 305 -7.08 -22.62 11.64
C PRO A 305 -6.05 -23.08 12.69
N GLU A 306 -4.77 -23.17 12.32
CA GLU A 306 -3.70 -23.73 13.17
C GLU A 306 -3.63 -23.11 14.57
N PHE A 307 -3.97 -21.82 14.71
CA PHE A 307 -3.97 -21.14 16.00
C PHE A 307 -5.07 -21.55 16.97
N PHE A 308 -6.09 -22.32 16.54
CA PHE A 308 -7.09 -22.94 17.44
C PHE A 308 -6.59 -24.27 18.04
N GLY A 309 -5.67 -24.96 17.38
CA GLY A 309 -5.10 -26.22 17.84
C GLY A 309 -6.03 -27.43 17.67
N LYS A 310 -5.50 -28.61 17.89
CA LYS A 310 -6.26 -29.90 17.78
C LYS A 310 -7.41 -30.00 18.78
N GLU A 311 -7.32 -29.35 19.92
CA GLU A 311 -8.38 -29.35 20.94
C GLU A 311 -9.71 -28.81 20.40
N TYR A 312 -9.67 -27.92 19.40
CA TYR A 312 -10.87 -27.40 18.76
C TYR A 312 -11.55 -28.45 17.88
N GLU A 313 -10.78 -29.14 17.04
CA GLU A 313 -11.30 -30.22 16.17
C GLU A 313 -11.88 -31.39 16.99
N ASP A 314 -11.23 -31.75 18.10
CA ASP A 314 -11.73 -32.76 19.01
C ASP A 314 -13.02 -32.28 19.69
N GLY A 315 -13.15 -31.00 19.98
CA GLY A 315 -14.37 -30.38 20.48
C GLY A 315 -15.53 -30.45 19.47
N VAL A 316 -15.27 -30.23 18.18
CA VAL A 316 -16.27 -30.40 17.10
C VAL A 316 -16.81 -31.84 17.07
N LYS A 317 -15.91 -32.82 17.09
CA LYS A 317 -16.29 -34.24 17.10
C LYS A 317 -17.11 -34.61 18.33
N TRP A 318 -16.72 -34.09 19.48
CA TRP A 318 -17.45 -34.30 20.73
C TRP A 318 -18.88 -33.76 20.68
N LYS A 319 -19.06 -32.51 20.18
CA LYS A 319 -20.36 -31.88 20.03
C LYS A 319 -21.28 -32.70 19.11
N ARG A 320 -20.78 -33.13 17.96
CA ARG A 320 -21.52 -34.01 17.03
C ARG A 320 -21.93 -35.35 17.66
N ALA A 321 -20.99 -35.98 18.38
CA ALA A 321 -21.27 -37.24 19.09
C ALA A 321 -22.34 -37.07 20.16
N LEU A 322 -22.28 -35.97 20.93
CA LEU A 322 -23.25 -35.61 21.95
C LEU A 322 -24.67 -35.48 21.38
N HIS A 323 -24.86 -34.74 20.30
CA HIS A 323 -26.17 -34.58 19.66
C HIS A 323 -26.72 -35.88 19.11
N LYS A 324 -25.84 -36.74 18.58
CA LYS A 324 -26.19 -38.07 18.10
C LYS A 324 -26.63 -38.99 19.25
N GLU A 325 -25.90 -38.98 20.36
CA GLU A 325 -26.21 -39.79 21.57
C GLU A 325 -27.54 -39.36 22.19
N GLN A 326 -27.74 -38.07 22.35
CA GLN A 326 -28.95 -37.50 22.96
C GLN A 326 -30.13 -37.42 21.95
N LYS A 327 -29.93 -37.84 20.70
CA LYS A 327 -30.95 -37.82 19.63
C LYS A 327 -31.57 -36.44 19.39
N THR A 328 -30.79 -35.40 19.56
CA THR A 328 -31.19 -34.01 19.28
C THR A 328 -30.78 -33.60 17.87
N GLN A 329 -31.56 -32.68 17.29
CA GLN A 329 -31.25 -32.17 15.95
C GLN A 329 -30.18 -31.07 16.03
N LEU A 330 -29.11 -31.24 15.26
CA LEU A 330 -28.03 -30.27 15.11
C LEU A 330 -27.97 -29.77 13.69
N LEU A 331 -28.08 -28.46 13.52
CA LEU A 331 -27.72 -27.74 12.31
C LEU A 331 -26.26 -27.30 12.43
N GLU A 332 -25.48 -27.49 11.38
CA GLU A 332 -24.10 -27.04 11.34
C GLU A 332 -23.88 -26.05 10.22
N THR A 333 -23.20 -24.97 10.52
CA THR A 333 -22.64 -24.05 9.54
C THR A 333 -21.14 -23.89 9.78
N HIS A 334 -20.39 -23.58 8.73
CA HIS A 334 -18.92 -23.54 8.78
C HIS A 334 -18.38 -22.25 8.23
N SER A 335 -17.20 -21.82 8.66
CA SER A 335 -16.47 -20.70 8.06
C SER A 335 -16.26 -20.90 6.55
N ALA A 336 -16.10 -22.15 6.09
CA ALA A 336 -16.05 -22.48 4.67
C ALA A 336 -17.26 -21.96 3.88
N HIS A 337 -18.47 -21.98 4.48
CA HIS A 337 -19.68 -21.51 3.82
C HIS A 337 -19.73 -19.97 3.65
N PHE A 338 -18.99 -19.20 4.45
CA PHE A 338 -18.76 -17.79 4.19
C PHE A 338 -17.82 -17.58 3.02
N LYS A 339 -16.74 -18.38 2.92
CA LYS A 339 -15.75 -18.31 1.85
C LYS A 339 -16.32 -18.70 0.47
N ASP A 340 -17.20 -19.71 0.43
CA ASP A 340 -17.84 -20.14 -0.80
C ASP A 340 -19.14 -19.37 -1.12
N GLY A 341 -19.57 -18.51 -0.20
CA GLY A 341 -20.74 -17.65 -0.38
C GLY A 341 -22.10 -18.32 -0.21
N THR A 342 -22.15 -19.55 0.35
CA THR A 342 -23.38 -20.36 0.48
C THR A 342 -24.02 -20.30 1.86
N ILE A 343 -23.41 -19.65 2.84
CA ILE A 343 -23.82 -19.67 4.25
C ILE A 343 -25.32 -19.38 4.46
N PHE A 344 -25.81 -18.29 3.91
CA PHE A 344 -27.21 -17.88 4.14
C PHE A 344 -28.20 -18.69 3.33
N GLU A 345 -27.83 -19.17 2.14
CA GLU A 345 -28.65 -20.11 1.37
C GLU A 345 -28.81 -21.43 2.10
N ARG A 346 -27.71 -22.00 2.63
CA ARG A 346 -27.71 -23.24 3.42
C ARG A 346 -28.53 -23.10 4.70
N LEU A 347 -28.31 -21.98 5.41
CA LEU A 347 -29.04 -21.68 6.63
C LEU A 347 -30.54 -21.51 6.34
N ASP A 348 -30.87 -20.78 5.27
CA ASP A 348 -32.23 -20.57 4.83
C ASP A 348 -32.96 -21.87 4.53
N ASN A 349 -32.37 -22.71 3.71
CA ASN A 349 -32.91 -24.02 3.34
C ASN A 349 -33.10 -24.91 4.56
N ALA A 350 -32.14 -24.97 5.46
CA ALA A 350 -32.23 -25.80 6.68
C ALA A 350 -33.36 -25.33 7.60
N LEU A 351 -33.51 -24.03 7.82
CA LEU A 351 -34.56 -23.49 8.68
C LEU A 351 -35.95 -23.61 8.03
N GLN A 352 -36.03 -23.54 6.71
CA GLN A 352 -37.27 -23.78 5.96
C GLN A 352 -37.70 -25.25 6.05
N VAL A 353 -36.77 -26.18 5.88
CA VAL A 353 -37.03 -27.64 6.06
C VAL A 353 -37.45 -27.94 7.48
N ALA A 354 -36.89 -27.25 8.48
CA ALA A 354 -37.29 -27.38 9.88
C ALA A 354 -38.65 -26.75 10.21
N GLY A 355 -39.30 -26.09 9.24
CA GLY A 355 -40.62 -25.47 9.41
C GLY A 355 -40.63 -24.23 10.31
N ILE A 356 -39.49 -23.54 10.44
CA ILE A 356 -39.37 -22.39 11.33
C ILE A 356 -40.10 -21.17 10.72
N PRO A 357 -41.05 -20.56 11.48
CA PRO A 357 -41.80 -19.42 10.97
C PRO A 357 -40.93 -18.18 10.85
N ARG A 358 -41.25 -17.35 9.88
CA ARG A 358 -40.60 -16.06 9.63
C ARG A 358 -41.55 -14.93 9.95
N ASN A 359 -41.12 -14.04 10.85
CA ASN A 359 -41.82 -12.83 11.21
C ASN A 359 -40.85 -11.64 11.08
N PRO A 360 -40.51 -11.20 9.84
CA PRO A 360 -39.56 -10.11 9.65
C PRO A 360 -40.05 -8.82 10.32
N PRO A 361 -39.14 -7.97 10.77
CA PRO A 361 -39.46 -6.68 11.39
C PRO A 361 -40.36 -5.83 10.50
N ALA A 362 -41.29 -5.08 11.11
CA ALA A 362 -42.16 -4.13 10.40
C ALA A 362 -41.34 -3.06 9.67
N ASN A 363 -41.91 -2.44 8.63
CA ASN A 363 -41.23 -1.45 7.81
C ASN A 363 -40.73 -0.24 8.61
N GLU A 364 -41.50 0.21 9.58
CA GLU A 364 -41.12 1.31 10.48
C GLU A 364 -39.89 0.98 11.31
N GLN A 365 -39.81 -0.26 11.81
CA GLN A 365 -38.65 -0.75 12.55
C GLN A 365 -37.43 -0.91 11.65
N LEU A 366 -37.60 -1.31 10.40
CA LEU A 366 -36.51 -1.39 9.41
C LEU A 366 -35.95 0.00 9.08
N ASP A 367 -36.82 1.01 8.93
CA ASP A 367 -36.39 2.39 8.69
C ASP A 367 -35.62 2.98 9.89
N GLU A 368 -36.04 2.70 11.12
CA GLU A 368 -35.29 3.09 12.32
C GLU A 368 -33.91 2.42 12.37
N LEU A 369 -33.85 1.14 12.01
CA LEU A 369 -32.56 0.41 11.95
C LEU A 369 -31.65 0.95 10.86
N VAL A 370 -32.15 1.29 9.66
CA VAL A 370 -31.35 1.95 8.63
C VAL A 370 -30.78 3.25 9.14
N ASN A 371 -31.59 4.09 9.78
CA ASN A 371 -31.13 5.38 10.31
C ASN A 371 -30.07 5.22 11.41
N LYS A 372 -30.09 4.11 12.15
CA LYS A 372 -29.10 3.78 13.18
C LYS A 372 -27.80 3.20 12.59
N GLU A 373 -27.90 2.30 11.63
CA GLU A 373 -26.75 1.54 11.11
C GLU A 373 -26.06 2.22 9.94
N PHE A 374 -26.80 2.92 9.09
CA PHE A 374 -26.24 3.62 7.94
C PHE A 374 -25.83 5.05 8.31
N ASN A 375 -24.54 5.32 8.20
CA ASN A 375 -23.98 6.66 8.33
C ASN A 375 -23.59 7.19 6.94
N PRO A 376 -24.45 8.05 6.33
CA PRO A 376 -24.22 8.51 4.95
C PRO A 376 -22.84 9.11 4.73
N SER A 377 -22.34 9.89 5.70
CA SER A 377 -21.05 10.60 5.54
C SER A 377 -19.85 9.67 5.43
N ARG A 378 -19.90 8.51 6.06
CA ARG A 378 -18.81 7.52 5.98
C ARG A 378 -19.07 6.47 4.91
N ASP A 379 -20.29 5.97 4.88
CA ASP A 379 -20.62 4.76 4.14
C ASP A 379 -20.75 5.03 2.62
N LEU A 380 -21.11 6.25 2.23
CA LEU A 380 -21.14 6.65 0.82
C LEU A 380 -19.76 6.93 0.21
N GLU A 381 -18.73 7.18 1.02
CA GLU A 381 -17.37 7.37 0.48
C GLU A 381 -16.88 6.15 -0.29
N LEU A 382 -17.14 4.95 0.24
CA LEU A 382 -16.81 3.70 -0.45
C LEU A 382 -17.55 3.58 -1.78
N ILE A 383 -18.87 3.86 -1.78
CA ILE A 383 -19.70 3.78 -2.98
C ILE A 383 -19.26 4.78 -4.05
N ILE A 384 -18.96 6.01 -3.66
CA ILE A 384 -18.49 7.06 -4.57
C ILE A 384 -17.12 6.67 -5.18
N THR A 385 -16.21 6.16 -4.34
CA THR A 385 -14.90 5.69 -4.79
C THR A 385 -15.05 4.51 -5.74
N PHE A 386 -15.91 3.55 -5.39
CA PHE A 386 -16.20 2.39 -6.22
C PHE A 386 -16.78 2.80 -7.58
N LEU A 387 -17.76 3.72 -7.60
CA LEU A 387 -18.36 4.26 -8.82
C LEU A 387 -17.31 4.87 -9.74
N LYS A 388 -16.42 5.68 -9.17
CA LYS A 388 -15.35 6.31 -9.93
C LYS A 388 -14.46 5.27 -10.61
N HIS A 389 -13.97 4.29 -9.86
CA HIS A 389 -13.12 3.23 -10.43
C HIS A 389 -13.86 2.33 -11.41
N PHE A 390 -15.14 2.03 -11.14
CA PHE A 390 -15.99 1.27 -12.02
C PHE A 390 -16.07 1.93 -13.42
N LYS A 391 -16.29 3.25 -13.46
CA LYS A 391 -16.39 4.03 -14.70
C LYS A 391 -15.01 4.25 -15.35
N THR A 392 -13.98 4.61 -14.57
CA THR A 392 -12.60 4.80 -15.09
C THR A 392 -12.05 3.55 -15.76
N ASN A 393 -12.38 2.38 -15.22
CA ASN A 393 -11.96 1.10 -15.79
C ASN A 393 -12.94 0.53 -16.84
N ASN A 394 -13.95 1.33 -17.22
CA ASN A 394 -14.98 0.98 -18.21
C ASN A 394 -15.60 -0.41 -17.97
N LEU A 395 -15.90 -0.71 -16.69
CA LEU A 395 -16.44 -2.01 -16.29
C LEU A 395 -17.95 -2.06 -16.49
N THR A 396 -18.46 -3.28 -16.69
CA THR A 396 -19.91 -3.53 -16.73
C THR A 396 -20.38 -4.17 -15.43
N LEU A 397 -21.65 -3.99 -15.08
CA LEU A 397 -22.26 -4.64 -13.90
C LEU A 397 -22.12 -6.16 -13.96
N GLN A 398 -22.16 -6.76 -15.15
CA GLN A 398 -21.95 -8.20 -15.32
C GLN A 398 -20.56 -8.61 -14.91
N VAL A 399 -19.51 -7.95 -15.41
CA VAL A 399 -18.10 -8.27 -15.11
C VAL A 399 -17.84 -8.13 -13.60
N VAL A 400 -18.35 -7.06 -12.98
CA VAL A 400 -18.17 -6.86 -11.54
C VAL A 400 -18.97 -7.87 -10.72
N GLY A 401 -20.17 -8.24 -11.17
CA GLY A 401 -20.98 -9.31 -10.57
C GLY A 401 -20.28 -10.67 -10.59
N GLU A 402 -19.61 -11.01 -11.71
CA GLU A 402 -18.80 -12.23 -11.83
C GLU A 402 -17.59 -12.21 -10.89
N ARG A 403 -16.91 -11.05 -10.76
CA ARG A 403 -15.82 -10.86 -9.80
C ARG A 403 -16.30 -10.97 -8.36
N ALA A 404 -17.45 -10.36 -8.04
CA ALA A 404 -18.06 -10.45 -6.72
C ALA A 404 -18.39 -11.89 -6.30
N GLY A 405 -18.74 -12.76 -7.27
CA GLY A 405 -18.94 -14.19 -7.02
C GLY A 405 -17.66 -14.97 -6.72
N LYS A 406 -16.49 -14.41 -7.04
CA LYS A 406 -15.15 -15.01 -6.83
C LYS A 406 -14.34 -14.27 -5.77
N ASP A 407 -14.93 -13.29 -5.11
CA ASP A 407 -14.28 -12.48 -4.07
C ASP A 407 -13.89 -13.33 -2.84
N ALA A 408 -12.99 -12.82 -2.03
CA ALA A 408 -12.62 -13.43 -0.76
C ALA A 408 -13.81 -13.48 0.25
N ASP A 409 -14.77 -12.55 0.13
CA ASP A 409 -16.04 -12.55 0.85
C ASP A 409 -17.20 -12.37 -0.15
N PRO A 410 -17.58 -13.42 -0.91
CA PRO A 410 -18.54 -13.30 -1.99
C PRO A 410 -19.94 -12.94 -1.48
N VAL A 411 -20.27 -13.27 -0.25
CA VAL A 411 -21.56 -12.91 0.36
C VAL A 411 -21.65 -11.40 0.55
N ARG A 412 -20.59 -10.79 1.09
CA ARG A 412 -20.51 -9.35 1.26
C ARG A 412 -20.46 -8.62 -0.09
N ALA A 413 -19.68 -9.13 -1.02
CA ALA A 413 -19.53 -8.54 -2.35
C ALA A 413 -20.86 -8.53 -3.12
N LYS A 414 -21.60 -9.62 -3.12
CA LYS A 414 -22.94 -9.70 -3.72
C LYS A 414 -23.94 -8.76 -3.02
N ALA A 415 -23.93 -8.70 -1.69
CA ALA A 415 -24.79 -7.79 -0.93
C ALA A 415 -24.46 -6.32 -1.23
N PHE A 416 -23.19 -5.96 -1.37
CA PHE A 416 -22.75 -4.64 -1.79
C PHE A 416 -23.23 -4.30 -3.21
N MET A 417 -23.14 -5.22 -4.15
CA MET A 417 -23.65 -5.00 -5.51
C MET A 417 -25.17 -4.72 -5.52
N GLY A 418 -25.93 -5.35 -4.63
CA GLY A 418 -27.37 -5.06 -4.43
C GLY A 418 -27.65 -3.63 -3.95
N VAL A 419 -26.67 -2.96 -3.34
CA VAL A 419 -26.74 -1.53 -2.97
C VAL A 419 -26.16 -0.65 -4.06
N PHE A 420 -25.02 -1.02 -4.63
CA PHE A 420 -24.29 -0.22 -5.63
C PHE A 420 -25.09 -0.07 -6.94
N GLU A 421 -25.63 -1.15 -7.49
CA GLU A 421 -26.30 -1.14 -8.79
C GLU A 421 -27.49 -0.16 -8.85
N PRO A 422 -28.44 -0.13 -7.90
CA PRO A 422 -29.51 0.86 -7.92
C PRO A 422 -29.01 2.31 -7.84
N ILE A 423 -27.97 2.57 -7.05
CA ILE A 423 -27.34 3.90 -6.95
C ILE A 423 -26.71 4.30 -8.28
N TYR A 424 -25.94 3.41 -8.89
CA TYR A 424 -25.32 3.63 -10.20
C TYR A 424 -26.37 3.92 -11.27
N ARG A 425 -27.43 3.09 -11.37
CA ARG A 425 -28.51 3.29 -12.35
C ARG A 425 -29.26 4.60 -12.15
N ALA A 426 -29.52 4.98 -10.90
CA ALA A 426 -30.15 6.25 -10.58
C ALA A 426 -29.24 7.44 -10.92
N TYR A 427 -27.93 7.33 -10.67
CA TYR A 427 -26.94 8.33 -11.03
C TYR A 427 -26.90 8.53 -12.55
N GLU A 428 -26.72 7.47 -13.32
CA GLU A 428 -26.70 7.51 -14.79
C GLU A 428 -28.03 8.06 -15.38
N SER A 429 -29.16 7.66 -14.80
CA SER A 429 -30.45 8.18 -15.22
C SER A 429 -30.56 9.70 -15.04
N LYS A 430 -30.09 10.23 -13.91
CA LYS A 430 -30.06 11.67 -13.65
C LYS A 430 -29.13 12.41 -14.62
N LEU A 431 -27.94 11.89 -14.88
CA LEU A 431 -27.02 12.47 -15.88
C LEU A 431 -27.68 12.52 -17.26
N LYS A 432 -28.29 11.41 -17.67
CA LYS A 432 -28.99 11.32 -18.95
C LYS A 432 -30.19 12.31 -19.07
N GLN A 433 -30.98 12.42 -18.01
CA GLN A 433 -32.11 13.37 -17.98
C GLN A 433 -31.68 14.83 -18.07
N ALA A 434 -30.56 15.16 -17.37
CA ALA A 434 -29.94 16.49 -17.41
C ALA A 434 -29.16 16.75 -18.71
N ARG A 435 -28.96 15.74 -19.55
CA ARG A 435 -28.02 15.76 -20.69
C ARG A 435 -26.62 16.18 -20.32
N GLU A 436 -26.15 15.70 -19.18
CA GLU A 436 -24.84 15.93 -18.62
C GLU A 436 -24.00 14.65 -18.63
N ILE A 437 -22.68 14.81 -18.48
CA ILE A 437 -21.72 13.72 -18.34
C ILE A 437 -20.75 14.03 -17.20
N ASP A 438 -20.17 13.01 -16.59
CA ASP A 438 -19.02 13.18 -15.68
C ASP A 438 -17.67 13.07 -16.42
N PHE A 439 -16.56 13.16 -15.69
CA PHE A 439 -15.23 13.10 -16.30
C PHE A 439 -14.86 11.71 -16.83
N GLU A 440 -15.35 10.68 -16.20
CA GLU A 440 -15.15 9.30 -16.61
C GLU A 440 -15.93 9.01 -17.92
N ASP A 441 -17.16 9.48 -18.00
CA ASP A 441 -17.96 9.43 -19.24
C ASP A 441 -17.32 10.22 -20.38
N LEU A 442 -16.72 11.36 -20.06
CA LEU A 442 -16.08 12.21 -21.07
C LEU A 442 -15.03 11.42 -21.86
N VAL A 443 -14.17 10.66 -21.15
CA VAL A 443 -13.13 9.86 -21.77
C VAL A 443 -13.74 8.67 -22.50
N ASN A 444 -14.62 7.90 -21.85
CA ASN A 444 -15.23 6.71 -22.43
C ASN A 444 -16.03 7.02 -23.70
N LYS A 445 -16.89 8.06 -23.66
CA LYS A 445 -17.69 8.47 -24.85
C LYS A 445 -16.83 9.03 -25.98
N ALA A 446 -15.72 9.72 -25.67
CA ALA A 446 -14.79 10.13 -26.70
C ALA A 446 -14.12 8.93 -27.37
N CYS A 447 -13.73 7.91 -26.58
CA CYS A 447 -13.23 6.65 -27.13
C CYS A 447 -14.24 5.98 -28.06
N ASP A 448 -15.52 5.91 -27.66
CA ASP A 448 -16.59 5.34 -28.48
C ASP A 448 -16.71 6.06 -29.84
N GLN A 449 -16.60 7.41 -29.87
CA GLN A 449 -16.66 8.19 -31.11
C GLN A 449 -15.43 7.95 -32.00
N ILE A 450 -14.25 7.75 -31.40
CA ILE A 450 -13.02 7.46 -32.15
C ILE A 450 -13.07 6.04 -32.71
N GLU A 451 -13.43 5.06 -31.89
CA GLU A 451 -13.52 3.65 -32.25
C GLU A 451 -14.58 3.36 -33.30
N SER A 452 -15.71 4.06 -33.26
CA SER A 452 -16.77 3.97 -34.29
C SER A 452 -16.43 4.69 -35.61
N GLY A 453 -15.35 5.48 -35.60
CA GLY A 453 -14.96 6.28 -36.76
C GLY A 453 -15.78 7.57 -36.96
N ALA A 454 -16.67 7.92 -36.05
CA ALA A 454 -17.40 9.19 -36.07
C ALA A 454 -16.47 10.40 -35.89
N TYR A 455 -15.38 10.22 -35.17
CA TYR A 455 -14.28 11.20 -35.13
C TYR A 455 -13.09 10.63 -35.91
N GLN A 456 -12.58 11.39 -36.86
CA GLN A 456 -11.38 11.07 -37.64
C GLN A 456 -10.21 11.92 -37.12
N SER A 457 -9.22 11.26 -36.53
CA SER A 457 -8.01 11.93 -36.05
C SER A 457 -7.06 12.26 -37.20
N ARG A 458 -6.43 13.42 -37.15
CA ARG A 458 -5.31 13.80 -38.04
C ARG A 458 -3.94 13.36 -37.50
N PHE A 459 -3.89 12.93 -36.24
CA PHE A 459 -2.64 12.67 -35.53
C PHE A 459 -2.03 11.33 -35.94
N LYS A 460 -0.76 11.39 -36.32
CA LYS A 460 0.07 10.23 -36.69
C LYS A 460 1.22 9.99 -35.72
N TYR A 461 1.48 10.96 -34.83
CA TYR A 461 2.50 10.85 -33.80
C TYR A 461 1.90 11.24 -32.44
N LEU A 462 1.77 10.26 -31.56
CA LEU A 462 1.17 10.44 -30.24
C LEU A 462 2.29 10.46 -29.19
N MET A 463 2.41 11.55 -28.48
CA MET A 463 3.35 11.68 -27.36
C MET A 463 2.57 11.70 -26.05
N VAL A 464 3.03 10.93 -25.08
CA VAL A 464 2.36 10.84 -23.77
C VAL A 464 3.38 11.03 -22.66
N ASP A 465 3.27 12.12 -21.94
CA ASP A 465 4.08 12.39 -20.75
C ASP A 465 3.47 11.75 -19.49
N GLU A 466 4.32 11.45 -18.50
CA GLU A 466 3.95 10.78 -17.23
C GLU A 466 3.12 9.51 -17.44
N PHE A 467 3.54 8.66 -18.39
CA PHE A 467 2.80 7.45 -18.82
C PHE A 467 2.54 6.46 -17.67
N GLN A 468 3.35 6.47 -16.59
CA GLN A 468 3.15 5.64 -15.41
C GLN A 468 1.89 6.00 -14.60
N ASP A 469 1.29 7.16 -14.87
CA ASP A 469 0.06 7.60 -14.22
C ASP A 469 -1.19 7.37 -15.10
N ALA A 470 -1.03 6.71 -16.25
CA ALA A 470 -2.14 6.42 -17.15
C ALA A 470 -3.10 5.38 -16.52
N SER A 471 -4.40 5.67 -16.62
CA SER A 471 -5.50 4.76 -16.28
C SER A 471 -5.96 3.97 -17.52
N GLN A 472 -6.80 2.97 -17.32
CA GLN A 472 -7.26 2.11 -18.40
C GLN A 472 -8.08 2.86 -19.46
N ASP A 473 -8.88 3.87 -19.06
CA ASP A 473 -9.61 4.74 -20.00
C ASP A 473 -8.67 5.59 -20.87
N ARG A 474 -7.59 6.14 -20.28
CA ARG A 474 -6.57 6.88 -21.05
C ARG A 474 -5.80 5.97 -22.00
N LEU A 475 -5.46 4.76 -21.53
CA LEU A 475 -4.85 3.75 -22.39
C LEU A 475 -5.76 3.42 -23.56
N ARG A 476 -7.08 3.25 -23.30
CA ARG A 476 -8.08 3.01 -24.37
C ARG A 476 -8.08 4.16 -25.38
N LEU A 477 -8.02 5.41 -24.92
CA LEU A 477 -7.96 6.58 -25.80
C LEU A 477 -6.73 6.56 -26.74
N VAL A 478 -5.54 6.30 -26.18
CA VAL A 478 -4.31 6.22 -26.97
C VAL A 478 -4.40 5.09 -28.00
N LYS A 479 -4.94 3.92 -27.59
CA LYS A 479 -5.16 2.77 -28.49
C LYS A 479 -6.14 3.10 -29.60
N ALA A 480 -7.26 3.74 -29.27
CA ALA A 480 -8.27 4.13 -30.26
C ALA A 480 -7.70 5.10 -31.31
N LEU A 481 -6.93 6.09 -30.88
CA LEU A 481 -6.25 7.01 -31.78
C LEU A 481 -5.19 6.30 -32.63
N ALA A 482 -4.39 5.43 -32.02
CA ALA A 482 -3.36 4.70 -32.74
C ALA A 482 -3.94 3.76 -33.81
N ALA A 483 -5.11 3.21 -33.59
CA ALA A 483 -5.79 2.29 -34.51
C ALA A 483 -6.35 2.98 -35.79
N GLN A 484 -6.53 4.30 -35.77
CA GLN A 484 -7.13 5.02 -36.91
C GLN A 484 -6.19 5.15 -38.11
N HIS A 485 -4.86 5.13 -37.90
CA HIS A 485 -3.88 5.17 -38.99
C HIS A 485 -2.90 4.02 -38.92
N LYS A 486 -2.63 3.39 -40.03
CA LYS A 486 -1.79 2.19 -40.11
C LYS A 486 -0.36 2.37 -39.56
N HIS A 487 0.15 3.59 -39.52
CA HIS A 487 1.53 3.90 -39.13
C HIS A 487 1.59 4.97 -38.04
N THR A 488 0.59 5.00 -37.19
CA THR A 488 0.65 5.89 -36.00
C THR A 488 1.79 5.45 -35.09
N LYS A 489 2.63 6.40 -34.70
CA LYS A 489 3.75 6.17 -33.76
C LYS A 489 3.40 6.67 -32.37
N ILE A 490 3.90 5.96 -31.36
CA ILE A 490 3.68 6.30 -29.97
C ILE A 490 5.01 6.54 -29.27
N PHE A 491 5.15 7.69 -28.62
CA PHE A 491 6.28 8.05 -27.77
C PHE A 491 5.78 8.24 -26.32
N GLY A 492 5.87 7.18 -25.52
CA GLY A 492 5.52 7.21 -24.11
C GLY A 492 6.72 7.53 -23.23
N VAL A 493 6.58 8.51 -22.33
CA VAL A 493 7.62 8.91 -21.37
C VAL A 493 7.11 8.70 -19.96
N GLY A 494 7.89 8.03 -19.09
CA GLY A 494 7.44 7.80 -17.74
C GLY A 494 8.53 7.34 -16.77
N ASP A 495 8.19 7.41 -15.47
CA ASP A 495 9.01 6.92 -14.38
C ASP A 495 8.17 6.01 -13.47
N ASP A 496 8.32 4.70 -13.61
CA ASP A 496 7.59 3.71 -12.81
C ASP A 496 7.82 3.88 -11.29
N TRP A 497 8.98 4.42 -10.88
CA TRP A 497 9.28 4.71 -9.49
C TRP A 497 8.48 5.91 -8.94
N GLN A 498 7.84 6.70 -9.82
CA GLN A 498 6.98 7.83 -9.46
C GLN A 498 5.47 7.56 -9.68
N SER A 499 5.06 6.31 -9.92
CA SER A 499 3.65 5.94 -10.00
C SER A 499 3.02 5.90 -8.61
N ILE A 500 2.31 6.97 -8.24
CA ILE A 500 1.74 7.19 -6.90
C ILE A 500 0.26 7.59 -6.92
N TYR A 501 -0.44 7.39 -8.03
CA TYR A 501 -1.84 7.78 -8.23
C TYR A 501 -2.78 6.60 -8.46
N ARG A 502 -2.47 5.42 -7.87
CA ARG A 502 -3.34 4.25 -7.95
C ARG A 502 -4.75 4.55 -7.41
N PHE A 503 -4.83 5.32 -6.32
CA PHE A 503 -6.10 5.75 -5.73
C PHE A 503 -6.97 6.60 -6.69
N SER A 504 -6.41 7.14 -7.77
CA SER A 504 -7.12 7.87 -8.84
C SER A 504 -7.27 7.06 -10.13
N GLY A 505 -6.96 5.76 -10.10
CA GLY A 505 -7.13 4.85 -11.22
C GLY A 505 -5.88 4.61 -12.07
N ALA A 506 -4.72 5.19 -11.72
CA ALA A 506 -3.46 4.88 -12.38
C ALA A 506 -3.11 3.39 -12.24
N ASP A 507 -2.69 2.78 -13.33
CA ASP A 507 -2.33 1.36 -13.39
C ASP A 507 -0.91 1.20 -13.93
N LEU A 508 0.03 0.83 -13.04
CA LEU A 508 1.43 0.63 -13.42
C LEU A 508 1.61 -0.48 -14.47
N LYS A 509 0.67 -1.43 -14.59
CA LYS A 509 0.69 -2.47 -15.62
C LYS A 509 0.64 -1.86 -17.02
N VAL A 510 -0.01 -0.71 -17.21
CA VAL A 510 -0.07 0.02 -18.48
C VAL A 510 1.33 0.32 -19.02
N MET A 511 2.26 0.75 -18.14
CA MET A 511 3.64 1.00 -18.55
C MET A 511 4.46 -0.28 -18.68
N LYS A 512 4.27 -1.25 -17.78
CA LYS A 512 5.00 -2.54 -17.85
C LYS A 512 4.62 -3.37 -19.05
N GLU A 513 3.34 -3.39 -19.41
CA GLU A 513 2.79 -4.15 -20.53
C GLU A 513 2.72 -3.34 -21.83
N PHE A 514 3.41 -2.21 -21.90
CA PHE A 514 3.43 -1.34 -23.08
C PHE A 514 3.73 -2.12 -24.39
N PRO A 515 4.77 -2.99 -24.46
CA PRO A 515 5.03 -3.78 -25.66
C PRO A 515 3.91 -4.77 -26.00
N LYS A 516 3.26 -5.34 -25.00
CA LYS A 516 2.11 -6.24 -25.18
C LYS A 516 0.90 -5.48 -25.72
N THR A 517 0.75 -4.23 -25.30
CA THR A 517 -0.38 -3.38 -25.67
C THR A 517 -0.26 -2.81 -27.07
N PHE A 518 0.94 -2.31 -27.44
CA PHE A 518 1.16 -1.57 -28.68
C PHE A 518 2.02 -2.31 -29.69
N GLY A 519 2.55 -3.49 -29.35
CA GLY A 519 3.41 -4.28 -30.23
C GLY A 519 4.88 -3.91 -30.10
N PHE A 520 5.62 -4.04 -31.20
CA PHE A 520 7.05 -3.81 -31.19
C PHE A 520 7.41 -2.44 -30.60
N THR A 521 8.25 -2.44 -29.58
CA THR A 521 8.57 -1.26 -28.78
C THR A 521 10.04 -1.16 -28.49
N LYS A 522 10.66 -0.04 -28.83
CA LYS A 522 12.00 0.31 -28.36
C LYS A 522 11.93 0.91 -26.97
N GLN A 523 12.53 0.23 -25.98
CA GLN A 523 12.69 0.77 -24.65
C GLN A 523 14.02 1.50 -24.52
N LEU A 524 13.98 2.77 -24.15
CA LEU A 524 15.14 3.62 -23.90
C LEU A 524 15.14 4.09 -22.44
N LYS A 525 16.29 4.47 -21.92
CA LYS A 525 16.41 4.89 -20.52
C LYS A 525 17.04 6.27 -20.44
N LEU A 526 16.54 7.09 -19.50
CA LEU A 526 17.21 8.31 -19.07
C LEU A 526 17.66 8.10 -17.62
N THR A 527 18.93 7.82 -17.45
CA THR A 527 19.52 7.46 -16.16
C THR A 527 20.26 8.59 -15.47
N GLN A 528 20.61 9.64 -16.20
CA GLN A 528 21.26 10.81 -15.60
C GLN A 528 20.23 11.80 -15.06
N THR A 529 20.33 12.12 -13.76
CA THR A 529 19.50 13.18 -13.13
C THR A 529 20.29 14.45 -12.88
N PHE A 530 19.60 15.59 -12.97
CA PHE A 530 20.17 16.92 -12.74
C PHE A 530 19.69 17.58 -11.45
N ARG A 531 18.81 16.91 -10.72
CA ARG A 531 18.15 17.46 -9.53
C ARG A 531 18.94 17.23 -8.26
N SER A 532 19.15 16.00 -7.87
CA SER A 532 19.66 15.62 -6.57
C SER A 532 21.14 15.28 -6.58
N VAL A 533 21.82 15.40 -5.45
CA VAL A 533 23.18 14.89 -5.28
C VAL A 533 23.21 13.37 -5.29
N GLN A 534 24.35 12.77 -5.71
CA GLN A 534 24.46 11.32 -5.95
C GLN A 534 24.04 10.48 -4.75
N GLN A 535 24.41 10.87 -3.55
CA GLN A 535 24.09 10.10 -2.34
C GLN A 535 22.58 10.04 -2.04
N ILE A 536 21.80 11.08 -2.38
CA ILE A 536 20.32 11.02 -2.30
C ILE A 536 19.79 10.03 -3.34
N VAL A 537 20.35 10.10 -4.54
CA VAL A 537 19.97 9.23 -5.66
C VAL A 537 20.24 7.78 -5.32
N ASP A 538 21.41 7.46 -4.77
CA ASP A 538 21.82 6.11 -4.39
C ASP A 538 20.85 5.54 -3.32
N VAL A 539 20.62 6.29 -2.25
CA VAL A 539 19.71 5.89 -1.17
C VAL A 539 18.28 5.68 -1.69
N ALA A 540 17.76 6.63 -2.47
CA ALA A 540 16.40 6.54 -2.98
C ALA A 540 16.22 5.39 -3.97
N SER A 541 17.23 5.17 -4.83
CA SER A 541 17.23 4.09 -5.83
C SER A 541 17.32 2.71 -5.17
N GLU A 542 18.24 2.52 -4.21
CA GLU A 542 18.34 1.27 -3.46
C GLU A 542 17.05 0.97 -2.71
N PHE A 543 16.47 1.98 -2.06
CA PHE A 543 15.24 1.82 -1.31
C PHE A 543 14.07 1.39 -2.21
N VAL A 544 13.82 2.06 -3.35
CA VAL A 544 12.68 1.76 -4.21
C VAL A 544 12.85 0.43 -4.94
N GLN A 545 14.07 0.07 -5.34
CA GLN A 545 14.39 -1.18 -6.05
C GLN A 545 14.39 -2.42 -5.16
N ARG A 546 14.17 -2.30 -3.84
CA ARG A 546 13.85 -3.45 -2.99
C ARG A 546 12.55 -4.12 -3.42
N ASN A 547 11.65 -3.40 -4.08
CA ASN A 547 10.54 -3.99 -4.81
C ASN A 547 11.05 -4.56 -6.15
N PRO A 548 11.04 -5.90 -6.34
CA PRO A 548 11.58 -6.53 -7.55
C PRO A 548 10.75 -6.20 -8.81
N ASP A 549 9.52 -5.74 -8.62
CA ASP A 549 8.61 -5.41 -9.72
C ASP A 549 8.90 -4.07 -10.38
N GLN A 550 9.82 -3.27 -9.86
CA GLN A 550 10.21 -1.99 -10.47
C GLN A 550 11.22 -2.20 -11.60
N PHE A 551 11.18 -1.34 -12.63
CA PHE A 551 12.24 -1.31 -13.64
C PHE A 551 13.59 -1.03 -13.00
N LYS A 552 14.59 -1.85 -13.31
CA LYS A 552 15.95 -1.63 -12.81
C LYS A 552 16.60 -0.48 -13.56
N LYS A 553 17.00 0.55 -12.81
CA LYS A 553 17.69 1.73 -13.32
C LYS A 553 18.94 2.00 -12.48
N LEU A 554 20.06 2.30 -13.14
CA LEU A 554 21.26 2.81 -12.48
C LEU A 554 21.28 4.33 -12.67
N VAL A 555 20.78 5.06 -11.67
CA VAL A 555 20.66 6.51 -11.77
C VAL A 555 21.95 7.18 -11.33
N THR A 556 22.44 8.12 -12.14
CA THR A 556 23.68 8.87 -11.89
C THR A 556 23.45 10.37 -11.92
N THR A 557 24.33 11.11 -11.25
CA THR A 557 24.38 12.59 -11.32
C THR A 557 25.82 13.08 -11.20
N LEU A 558 26.09 14.24 -11.76
CA LEU A 558 27.40 14.88 -11.63
C LEU A 558 27.60 15.57 -10.27
N SER A 559 26.52 15.79 -9.54
CA SER A 559 26.54 16.49 -8.25
C SER A 559 26.77 15.52 -7.10
N LYS A 560 27.76 15.80 -6.24
CA LYS A 560 28.09 15.01 -5.05
C LYS A 560 28.03 15.85 -3.79
N ALA A 561 27.46 15.30 -2.72
CA ALA A 561 27.50 15.92 -1.40
C ALA A 561 28.86 15.67 -0.72
N LYS A 562 29.28 16.61 0.12
CA LYS A 562 30.49 16.46 0.95
C LYS A 562 30.27 15.59 2.18
N GLN A 563 29.02 15.39 2.60
CA GLN A 563 28.60 14.61 3.75
C GLN A 563 27.32 13.86 3.40
N ASP A 564 26.95 12.82 4.18
CA ASP A 564 25.73 12.07 3.97
C ASP A 564 24.51 12.99 4.05
N PRO A 565 23.78 13.16 2.94
CA PRO A 565 22.70 14.15 2.84
C PRO A 565 21.33 13.62 3.35
N VAL A 566 21.20 12.32 3.58
CA VAL A 566 19.97 11.70 4.12
C VAL A 566 20.15 11.49 5.61
N ILE A 567 19.40 12.24 6.41
CA ILE A 567 19.56 12.28 7.87
C ILE A 567 18.23 11.88 8.52
N LEU A 568 18.24 10.78 9.25
CA LEU A 568 17.10 10.30 10.04
C LEU A 568 17.25 10.79 11.48
N ARG A 569 16.21 11.43 12.02
CA ARG A 569 16.25 12.03 13.35
C ARG A 569 14.92 11.79 14.11
N PRO A 570 14.96 11.30 15.37
CA PRO A 570 13.78 11.27 16.18
C PRO A 570 13.38 12.70 16.60
N TYR A 571 12.09 12.98 16.58
CA TYR A 571 11.59 14.22 17.18
C TYR A 571 11.21 14.00 18.65
N ASP A 572 11.22 15.07 19.44
CA ASP A 572 10.70 15.04 20.81
C ASP A 572 9.16 14.94 20.77
N PRO A 573 8.53 13.86 21.23
CA PRO A 573 7.07 13.72 21.20
C PRO A 573 6.31 14.81 21.96
N LYS A 574 6.95 15.42 22.96
CA LYS A 574 6.36 16.50 23.75
C LYS A 574 6.51 17.88 23.11
N LYS A 575 7.52 18.04 22.26
CA LYS A 575 7.87 19.32 21.60
C LYS A 575 8.41 19.06 20.19
N PRO A 576 7.60 18.49 19.28
CA PRO A 576 8.06 18.13 17.93
C PRO A 576 8.53 19.35 17.13
N GLU A 577 7.96 20.52 17.40
CA GLU A 577 8.31 21.81 16.81
C GLU A 577 9.79 22.20 17.03
N LYS A 578 10.35 21.88 18.21
CA LYS A 578 11.77 22.22 18.50
C LYS A 578 12.75 21.45 17.63
N THR A 579 12.42 20.22 17.25
CA THR A 579 13.27 19.44 16.36
C THR A 579 13.25 20.04 14.95
N LEU A 580 12.06 20.43 14.48
CA LEU A 580 11.87 21.09 13.19
C LEU A 580 12.62 22.46 13.17
N GLU A 581 12.44 23.26 14.19
CA GLU A 581 13.09 24.56 14.36
C GLU A 581 14.62 24.43 14.35
N GLY A 582 15.19 23.50 15.10
CA GLY A 582 16.64 23.27 15.14
C GLY A 582 17.22 22.83 13.79
N ILE A 583 16.45 22.13 12.94
CA ILE A 583 16.87 21.81 11.57
C ILE A 583 16.87 23.06 10.72
N LEU A 584 15.83 23.89 10.78
CA LEU A 584 15.73 25.13 10.04
C LEU A 584 16.84 26.12 10.45
N GLU A 585 17.19 26.21 11.73
CA GLU A 585 18.34 26.99 12.22
C GLU A 585 19.66 26.53 11.61
N ALA A 586 19.86 25.21 11.54
CA ALA A 586 21.07 24.66 10.90
C ALA A 586 21.14 24.94 9.40
N ILE A 587 19.99 24.88 8.71
CA ILE A 587 19.87 25.22 7.28
C ILE A 587 20.14 26.73 7.10
N GLN A 588 19.53 27.60 7.90
CA GLN A 588 19.72 29.04 7.80
C GLN A 588 21.19 29.45 8.04
N LYS A 589 21.85 28.82 9.02
CA LYS A 589 23.28 29.06 9.25
C LYS A 589 24.12 28.75 8.03
N ARG A 590 23.79 27.69 7.30
CA ARG A 590 24.47 27.32 6.04
C ARG A 590 24.12 28.28 4.91
N ALA A 591 22.86 28.69 4.78
CA ALA A 591 22.39 29.65 3.79
C ALA A 591 23.07 31.02 3.96
N ARG A 592 23.11 31.54 5.19
CA ARG A 592 23.80 32.78 5.52
C ARG A 592 25.29 32.71 5.21
N LYS A 593 25.98 31.62 5.53
CA LYS A 593 27.41 31.43 5.19
C LYS A 593 27.65 31.43 3.69
N ALA A 594 26.67 30.97 2.91
CA ALA A 594 26.75 30.95 1.44
C ALA A 594 26.15 32.21 0.78
N SER A 595 25.64 33.15 1.56
CA SER A 595 24.91 34.36 1.07
C SER A 595 23.81 34.00 0.07
N ALA A 596 23.08 32.91 0.35
CA ALA A 596 22.08 32.37 -0.57
C ALA A 596 20.72 32.23 0.13
N ASN A 597 19.66 32.46 -0.64
CA ASN A 597 18.32 32.03 -0.24
C ASN A 597 18.12 30.55 -0.65
N VAL A 598 17.47 29.78 0.20
CA VAL A 598 17.24 28.35 -0.03
C VAL A 598 15.76 28.00 0.15
N SER A 599 15.29 27.05 -0.65
CA SER A 599 13.94 26.51 -0.54
C SER A 599 13.93 25.26 0.35
N VAL A 600 12.91 25.16 1.20
CA VAL A 600 12.70 24.01 2.10
C VAL A 600 11.26 23.53 1.99
N PHE A 601 11.07 22.28 1.63
CA PHE A 601 9.77 21.62 1.72
C PHE A 601 9.63 20.84 3.02
N ILE A 602 8.53 21.05 3.73
CA ILE A 602 8.07 20.14 4.77
C ILE A 602 7.02 19.22 4.13
N LEU A 603 7.33 17.94 4.05
CA LEU A 603 6.46 16.93 3.42
C LEU A 603 5.79 16.06 4.48
N THR A 604 4.48 15.87 4.33
CA THR A 604 3.69 14.97 5.18
C THR A 604 2.91 13.98 4.31
N ARG A 605 2.52 12.84 4.91
CA ARG A 605 1.68 11.87 4.21
C ARG A 605 0.25 12.38 4.04
N TYR A 606 -0.28 13.07 5.05
CA TYR A 606 -1.66 13.54 5.09
C TYR A 606 -1.75 15.05 5.36
N VAL A 607 -2.84 15.66 4.89
CA VAL A 607 -3.16 17.07 5.14
C VAL A 607 -3.29 17.36 6.64
N SER A 608 -3.89 16.44 7.40
CA SER A 608 -4.06 16.53 8.86
C SER A 608 -2.75 16.56 9.65
N GLN A 609 -1.63 16.26 9.01
CA GLN A 609 -0.30 16.26 9.62
C GLN A 609 0.48 17.57 9.39
N ARG A 610 -0.16 18.58 8.79
CA ARG A 610 0.45 19.91 8.63
C ARG A 610 0.92 20.42 10.00
N PRO A 611 2.18 20.86 10.13
CA PRO A 611 2.63 21.44 11.38
C PRO A 611 1.85 22.72 11.72
N SER A 612 1.37 22.83 12.96
CA SER A 612 0.60 24.00 13.42
C SER A 612 1.42 25.28 13.45
N GLU A 613 2.73 25.14 13.68
CA GLU A 613 3.69 26.25 13.80
C GLU A 613 4.25 26.73 12.47
N LEU A 614 3.79 26.18 11.35
CA LEU A 614 4.35 26.46 10.02
C LEU A 614 4.41 27.94 9.70
N ASP A 615 3.32 28.66 9.95
CA ASP A 615 3.21 30.10 9.63
C ASP A 615 4.17 30.93 10.49
N HIS A 616 4.35 30.59 11.75
CA HIS A 616 5.34 31.19 12.64
C HIS A 616 6.78 30.91 12.17
N LEU A 617 7.06 29.64 11.80
CA LEU A 617 8.38 29.24 11.31
C LEU A 617 8.73 29.93 9.99
N SER A 618 7.77 30.12 9.09
CA SER A 618 7.97 30.79 7.81
C SER A 618 8.41 32.27 8.00
N CYS A 619 7.87 32.95 9.01
CA CYS A 619 8.25 34.33 9.32
C CYS A 619 9.59 34.45 10.05
N LYS A 620 10.03 33.39 10.77
CA LYS A 620 11.23 33.40 11.60
C LYS A 620 12.54 33.34 10.80
N PHE A 621 12.53 32.71 9.61
CA PHE A 621 13.75 32.37 8.86
C PHE A 621 13.87 33.12 7.54
N GLU A 622 14.54 34.29 7.56
CA GLU A 622 14.63 35.21 6.43
C GLU A 622 15.29 34.66 5.15
N ASN A 623 16.24 33.71 5.30
CA ASN A 623 16.95 33.12 4.14
C ASN A 623 16.35 31.80 3.69
N ILE A 624 15.14 31.44 4.17
CA ILE A 624 14.47 30.20 3.86
C ILE A 624 13.08 30.48 3.29
N THR A 625 12.85 30.05 2.07
CA THR A 625 11.50 29.94 1.52
C THR A 625 10.92 28.59 1.98
N LEU A 626 10.05 28.63 3.00
CA LEU A 626 9.49 27.45 3.63
C LEU A 626 8.10 27.16 3.09
N GLU A 627 7.90 25.98 2.54
CA GLU A 627 6.60 25.53 2.03
C GLU A 627 6.24 24.16 2.63
N TRP A 628 4.97 23.98 2.95
CA TRP A 628 4.43 22.69 3.31
C TRP A 628 3.58 22.11 2.19
N LYS A 629 3.75 20.80 1.97
CA LYS A 629 2.96 20.05 0.98
C LYS A 629 2.74 18.60 1.49
N THR A 630 1.71 17.96 0.99
CA THR A 630 1.68 16.48 1.08
C THR A 630 2.68 15.92 0.07
N VAL A 631 3.17 14.70 0.30
CA VAL A 631 4.11 14.07 -0.64
C VAL A 631 3.51 13.98 -2.04
N HIS A 632 2.22 13.65 -2.16
CA HIS A 632 1.53 13.63 -3.46
C HIS A 632 1.55 15.00 -4.18
N ALA A 633 1.26 16.06 -3.43
CA ALA A 633 1.25 17.41 -3.99
C ALA A 633 2.67 17.94 -4.31
N SER A 634 3.71 17.26 -3.85
CA SER A 634 5.10 17.64 -4.16
C SER A 634 5.62 17.01 -5.47
N LYS A 635 4.86 16.10 -6.09
CA LYS A 635 5.27 15.49 -7.36
C LYS A 635 5.43 16.54 -8.44
N GLY A 636 6.52 16.45 -9.22
CA GLY A 636 6.91 17.45 -10.19
C GLY A 636 7.79 18.58 -9.61
N LEU A 637 7.60 18.95 -8.34
CA LEU A 637 8.31 20.05 -7.68
C LEU A 637 9.67 19.64 -7.12
N GLU A 638 10.45 20.63 -6.65
CA GLU A 638 11.79 20.42 -6.07
C GLU A 638 12.14 21.54 -5.10
N ALA A 639 12.99 21.22 -4.11
CA ALA A 639 13.51 22.19 -3.13
C ALA A 639 14.98 21.90 -2.81
N ASP A 640 15.69 22.89 -2.27
CA ASP A 640 17.08 22.66 -1.83
C ASP A 640 17.15 21.63 -0.71
N TYR A 641 16.22 21.70 0.24
CA TYR A 641 16.12 20.77 1.37
C TYR A 641 14.71 20.26 1.51
N VAL A 642 14.58 19.00 1.97
CA VAL A 642 13.30 18.38 2.25
C VAL A 642 13.28 17.85 3.69
N ILE A 643 12.22 18.13 4.40
CA ILE A 643 11.95 17.58 5.74
C ILE A 643 10.71 16.68 5.62
N ILE A 644 10.89 15.39 5.71
CA ILE A 644 9.78 14.42 5.72
C ILE A 644 9.34 14.26 7.17
N HIS A 645 8.14 14.72 7.48
CA HIS A 645 7.64 14.78 8.85
C HIS A 645 6.72 13.59 9.17
N LYS A 646 6.88 13.01 10.37
CA LYS A 646 6.09 11.88 10.88
C LYS A 646 6.24 10.59 10.07
N LEU A 647 7.47 10.17 9.82
CA LEU A 647 7.78 8.81 9.34
C LEU A 647 7.56 7.80 10.48
N ASN A 648 6.31 7.52 10.80
CA ASN A 648 5.90 6.66 11.92
C ASN A 648 5.10 5.47 11.40
N ASN A 649 5.06 4.37 12.15
CA ASN A 649 4.11 3.29 11.92
C ASN A 649 2.70 3.69 12.40
N GLY A 650 1.69 2.94 11.95
CA GLY A 650 0.30 3.06 12.34
C GLY A 650 -0.63 3.60 11.24
N ASN A 651 -1.93 3.65 11.53
CA ASN A 651 -2.97 3.98 10.55
C ASN A 651 -2.76 5.34 9.85
N ASN A 652 -2.24 6.33 10.58
CA ASN A 652 -1.84 7.63 10.01
C ASN A 652 -0.33 7.70 9.80
N GLY A 653 0.31 6.58 9.57
CA GLY A 653 1.74 6.45 9.40
C GLY A 653 2.24 6.75 7.98
N PHE A 654 3.53 6.54 7.82
CA PHE A 654 4.19 6.50 6.52
C PHE A 654 5.24 5.37 6.54
N PRO A 655 4.95 4.16 6.03
CA PRO A 655 3.81 3.81 5.18
C PRO A 655 2.45 3.87 5.87
N CYS A 656 1.42 4.13 5.08
CA CYS A 656 0.04 4.03 5.51
C CYS A 656 -0.32 2.56 5.75
N GLU A 657 -0.85 2.26 6.94
CA GLU A 657 -1.36 0.92 7.28
C GLU A 657 -2.89 0.81 7.11
N ILE A 658 -3.56 1.91 6.74
CA ILE A 658 -4.98 1.84 6.39
C ILE A 658 -5.11 1.06 5.08
N SER A 659 -5.72 -0.10 5.17
CA SER A 659 -6.07 -0.85 3.96
C SER A 659 -7.36 -0.31 3.35
N ASP A 660 -7.37 -0.17 2.03
CA ASP A 660 -8.62 0.07 1.31
C ASP A 660 -9.61 -1.06 1.58
N ASP A 661 -10.90 -0.78 1.50
CA ASP A 661 -11.93 -1.82 1.59
C ASP A 661 -11.72 -2.84 0.46
N ILE A 662 -11.77 -4.14 0.80
CA ILE A 662 -11.56 -5.23 -0.17
C ILE A 662 -12.52 -5.16 -1.36
N LEU A 663 -13.71 -4.60 -1.19
CA LEU A 663 -14.67 -4.41 -2.29
C LEU A 663 -14.11 -3.56 -3.43
N LEU A 664 -13.16 -2.67 -3.15
CA LEU A 664 -12.51 -1.90 -4.20
C LEU A 664 -11.66 -2.78 -5.13
N ASP A 665 -11.21 -3.94 -4.67
CA ASP A 665 -10.47 -4.89 -5.50
C ASP A 665 -11.33 -5.45 -6.66
N LEU A 666 -12.66 -5.32 -6.59
CA LEU A 666 -13.58 -5.66 -7.69
C LEU A 666 -13.47 -4.70 -8.88
N VAL A 667 -13.05 -3.47 -8.65
CA VAL A 667 -13.04 -2.39 -9.65
C VAL A 667 -11.68 -1.75 -9.89
N ILE A 668 -10.72 -1.93 -8.98
CA ILE A 668 -9.35 -1.44 -9.12
C ILE A 668 -8.48 -2.54 -9.76
N PRO A 669 -7.45 -2.19 -10.55
CA PRO A 669 -6.46 -3.15 -11.02
C PRO A 669 -5.82 -3.93 -9.87
N GLU A 670 -5.42 -5.18 -10.13
CA GLU A 670 -4.77 -6.04 -9.15
C GLU A 670 -3.69 -5.32 -8.35
N LYS A 671 -3.69 -5.55 -7.03
CA LYS A 671 -2.65 -5.04 -6.15
C LYS A 671 -1.30 -5.65 -6.50
N GLU A 672 -0.28 -4.84 -6.38
CA GLU A 672 1.08 -5.33 -6.44
C GLU A 672 1.34 -6.26 -5.25
N GLY A 673 1.95 -7.42 -5.50
CA GLY A 673 2.22 -8.41 -4.46
C GLY A 673 3.27 -7.97 -3.44
N PHE A 674 4.04 -6.92 -3.71
CA PHE A 674 5.06 -6.43 -2.79
C PHE A 674 4.47 -5.50 -1.73
N ARG A 675 4.75 -5.81 -0.45
CA ARG A 675 4.23 -5.04 0.69
C ARG A 675 4.58 -3.55 0.57
N HIS A 676 3.60 -2.68 0.74
CA HIS A 676 3.75 -1.22 0.67
C HIS A 676 4.38 -0.71 -0.64
N ALA A 677 4.16 -1.38 -1.79
CA ALA A 677 4.76 -1.00 -3.06
C ALA A 677 4.52 0.47 -3.44
N GLU A 678 3.29 0.96 -3.38
CA GLU A 678 2.94 2.36 -3.68
C GLU A 678 3.50 3.32 -2.64
N GLU A 679 3.41 3.02 -1.34
CA GLU A 679 3.98 3.83 -0.26
C GLU A 679 5.51 3.94 -0.38
N ARG A 680 6.16 2.88 -0.87
CA ARG A 680 7.59 2.89 -1.17
C ARG A 680 7.95 3.86 -2.29
N ARG A 681 7.18 3.86 -3.37
CA ARG A 681 7.33 4.86 -4.44
C ARG A 681 7.03 6.27 -3.94
N LEU A 682 6.05 6.40 -3.05
CA LEU A 682 5.74 7.69 -2.44
C LEU A 682 6.92 8.23 -1.62
N LEU A 683 7.61 7.38 -0.84
CA LEU A 683 8.82 7.78 -0.12
C LEU A 683 9.97 8.09 -1.08
N TYR A 684 10.14 7.33 -2.16
CA TYR A 684 11.08 7.65 -3.23
C TYR A 684 10.82 9.05 -3.81
N VAL A 685 9.55 9.38 -4.10
CA VAL A 685 9.17 10.72 -4.54
C VAL A 685 9.58 11.76 -3.52
N ALA A 686 9.30 11.54 -2.22
CA ALA A 686 9.67 12.48 -1.18
C ALA A 686 11.19 12.71 -1.08
N LEU A 687 11.98 11.65 -1.12
CA LEU A 687 13.46 11.70 -1.08
C LEU A 687 14.02 12.49 -2.28
N THR A 688 13.50 12.23 -3.48
CA THR A 688 13.97 12.81 -4.72
C THR A 688 13.43 14.22 -5.02
N ARG A 689 12.68 14.84 -4.09
CA ARG A 689 12.35 16.27 -4.17
C ARG A 689 13.53 17.15 -3.76
N ALA A 690 14.48 16.63 -2.98
CA ALA A 690 15.60 17.41 -2.47
C ALA A 690 16.77 17.50 -3.46
N LYS A 691 17.32 18.70 -3.58
CA LYS A 691 18.58 18.94 -4.32
C LYS A 691 19.80 18.61 -3.46
N ARG A 692 19.81 19.01 -2.17
CA ARG A 692 21.00 19.01 -1.31
C ARG A 692 20.94 18.07 -0.13
N ALA A 693 19.82 18.01 0.62
CA ALA A 693 19.68 17.11 1.74
C ALA A 693 18.23 16.83 2.11
N VAL A 694 18.00 15.65 2.75
CA VAL A 694 16.73 15.19 3.27
C VAL A 694 16.84 14.92 4.76
N PHE A 695 15.85 15.37 5.53
CA PHE A 695 15.68 15.05 6.94
C PHE A 695 14.41 14.22 7.13
N GLY A 696 14.55 12.97 7.57
CA GLY A 696 13.44 12.10 7.93
C GLY A 696 13.16 12.16 9.42
N LEU A 697 12.00 12.71 9.83
CA LEU A 697 11.61 12.86 11.22
C LEU A 697 10.63 11.78 11.64
N TYR A 698 10.90 11.09 12.74
CA TYR A 698 10.10 9.97 13.22
C TYR A 698 9.88 10.00 14.74
N HIS A 699 8.79 9.36 15.18
CA HIS A 699 8.50 9.17 16.59
C HIS A 699 9.48 8.15 17.19
N PRO A 700 10.14 8.46 18.32
CA PRO A 700 11.14 7.58 18.90
C PRO A 700 10.62 6.17 19.24
N ASP A 701 9.39 6.04 19.71
CA ASP A 701 8.82 4.77 20.15
C ASP A 701 8.08 4.01 19.01
N PHE A 702 7.73 4.73 17.93
CA PHE A 702 6.97 4.19 16.80
C PHE A 702 7.61 4.55 15.45
N PRO A 703 8.91 4.21 15.24
CA PRO A 703 9.56 4.49 13.97
C PRO A 703 8.90 3.67 12.84
N SER A 704 8.76 4.29 11.68
CA SER A 704 8.31 3.62 10.47
C SER A 704 9.21 2.42 10.11
N ASP A 705 8.64 1.38 9.52
CA ASP A 705 9.40 0.29 8.91
C ASP A 705 10.36 0.82 7.83
N PHE A 706 9.98 1.88 7.14
CA PHE A 706 10.85 2.54 6.15
C PHE A 706 12.08 3.20 6.79
N ILE A 707 11.99 3.72 8.03
CA ILE A 707 13.16 4.22 8.76
C ILE A 707 14.16 3.10 9.01
N ARG A 708 13.65 1.90 9.35
CA ARG A 708 14.50 0.72 9.57
C ARG A 708 15.19 0.28 8.30
N GLU A 709 14.47 0.27 7.18
CA GLU A 709 15.02 -0.08 5.89
C GLU A 709 16.04 0.94 5.36
N LEU A 710 15.76 2.25 5.51
CA LEU A 710 16.68 3.30 5.12
C LEU A 710 17.98 3.27 5.90
N TRP A 711 17.93 2.92 7.18
CA TRP A 711 19.12 2.82 8.02
C TRP A 711 20.13 1.76 7.53
N GLU A 712 19.66 0.74 6.82
CA GLU A 712 20.53 -0.29 6.23
C GLU A 712 21.31 0.18 4.99
N ILE A 713 20.89 1.31 4.40
CA ILE A 713 21.45 1.80 3.14
C ILE A 713 22.66 2.68 3.45
N ASP A 714 23.75 2.47 2.73
CA ASP A 714 24.95 3.30 2.84
C ASP A 714 24.62 4.76 2.44
N GLY A 715 25.20 5.71 3.15
CA GLY A 715 24.94 7.14 2.93
C GLY A 715 23.76 7.70 3.74
N VAL A 716 23.11 6.89 4.57
CA VAL A 716 22.09 7.35 5.52
C VAL A 716 22.70 7.55 6.90
N LYS A 717 22.59 8.77 7.39
CA LYS A 717 23.00 9.11 8.76
C LYS A 717 21.83 9.02 9.70
N VAL A 718 21.97 8.25 10.79
CA VAL A 718 20.97 8.21 11.85
C VAL A 718 21.48 8.99 13.06
N ASP A 719 20.72 10.03 13.43
CA ASP A 719 21.03 10.90 14.57
C ASP A 719 20.22 10.43 15.81
N ASP A 720 20.36 9.14 16.13
CA ASP A 720 19.69 8.51 17.28
C ASP A 720 20.64 7.52 17.96
N LYS A 721 20.95 7.79 19.21
CA LYS A 721 21.87 6.96 20.03
C LYS A 721 21.40 5.52 20.22
N ARG A 722 20.11 5.23 20.05
CA ARG A 722 19.56 3.87 20.16
C ARG A 722 19.96 2.97 18.99
N PHE A 723 20.33 3.55 17.86
CA PHE A 723 20.83 2.86 16.67
C PHE A 723 22.37 2.74 16.65
N ALA A 724 23.06 3.24 17.68
CA ALA A 724 24.50 2.99 17.80
C ALA A 724 24.75 1.47 17.91
N PRO A 725 25.68 0.89 17.16
CA PRO A 725 25.98 -0.53 17.26
C PRO A 725 26.39 -0.88 18.69
N ILE A 726 25.61 -1.74 19.34
CA ILE A 726 25.99 -2.32 20.63
C ILE A 726 27.07 -3.33 20.34
N VAL A 727 28.32 -2.95 20.58
CA VAL A 727 29.47 -3.82 20.46
C VAL A 727 29.54 -4.66 21.75
N GLU A 728 28.73 -5.69 21.87
CA GLU A 728 28.81 -6.65 22.97
C GLU A 728 28.69 -8.11 22.51
N SER A 729 29.27 -8.98 23.30
CA SER A 729 29.63 -10.36 23.06
C SER A 729 28.44 -11.32 22.85
N GLY A 730 27.98 -11.56 21.65
CA GLY A 730 27.07 -12.62 21.25
C GLY A 730 27.49 -13.25 19.91
N GLN A 731 26.87 -14.32 19.51
CA GLN A 731 27.13 -14.91 18.18
C GLN A 731 26.59 -14.01 17.09
N LEU A 732 27.30 -13.94 15.96
CA LEU A 732 26.85 -13.24 14.77
C LEU A 732 25.52 -13.85 14.27
N CYS A 733 24.52 -13.03 13.94
CA CYS A 733 23.25 -13.53 13.47
C CYS A 733 23.41 -14.31 12.15
N PRO A 734 22.94 -15.56 12.06
CA PRO A 734 23.10 -16.37 10.86
C PRO A 734 22.28 -15.85 9.68
N SER A 735 21.22 -15.09 9.95
CA SER A 735 20.32 -14.54 8.91
C SER A 735 20.88 -13.26 8.30
N CYS A 736 21.11 -12.22 9.10
CA CYS A 736 21.51 -10.91 8.58
C CYS A 736 23.03 -10.70 8.54
N LYS A 737 23.81 -11.51 9.27
CA LYS A 737 25.28 -11.38 9.45
C LYS A 737 25.75 -10.00 9.95
N ARG A 738 24.84 -9.14 10.38
CA ARG A 738 25.08 -7.77 10.87
C ARG A 738 24.88 -7.65 12.38
N GLY A 739 23.77 -8.21 12.89
CA GLY A 739 23.48 -8.25 14.31
C GLY A 739 24.06 -9.48 15.00
N ARG A 740 23.96 -9.51 16.33
CA ARG A 740 24.27 -10.66 17.16
C ARG A 740 23.03 -11.15 17.86
N VAL A 741 22.97 -12.42 18.19
CA VAL A 741 21.80 -13.05 18.79
C VAL A 741 21.92 -13.10 20.31
N PHE A 742 20.86 -12.71 21.02
CA PHE A 742 20.78 -12.66 22.48
C PHE A 742 19.54 -13.36 23.00
N PRO A 743 19.60 -13.93 24.23
CA PRO A 743 18.43 -14.56 24.84
C PRO A 743 17.32 -13.52 25.12
N LYS A 744 16.12 -13.81 24.64
CA LYS A 744 14.90 -13.04 24.92
C LYS A 744 13.81 -13.96 25.48
N LYS A 745 12.93 -13.38 26.29
CA LYS A 745 11.78 -14.10 26.86
C LYS A 745 10.68 -14.21 25.82
N GLY A 746 10.42 -15.40 25.31
CA GLY A 746 9.29 -15.71 24.42
C GLY A 746 8.11 -16.33 25.19
N ILE A 747 6.97 -16.48 24.52
CA ILE A 747 5.72 -16.99 25.09
C ILE A 747 5.89 -18.46 25.53
N GLU A 748 6.49 -19.29 24.69
CA GLU A 748 6.72 -20.72 24.95
C GLU A 748 8.03 -21.06 25.64
N GLY A 749 8.95 -20.11 25.76
CA GLY A 749 10.25 -20.29 26.36
C GLY A 749 11.25 -19.22 25.92
N PRO A 750 12.47 -19.23 26.47
CA PRO A 750 13.50 -18.31 26.07
C PRO A 750 13.94 -18.63 24.63
N MET A 751 14.03 -17.59 23.79
CA MET A 751 14.50 -17.66 22.42
C MET A 751 15.74 -16.80 22.23
N LEU A 752 16.50 -17.06 21.18
CA LEU A 752 17.54 -16.16 20.71
C LEU A 752 16.94 -15.23 19.67
N GLU A 753 17.05 -13.93 19.84
CA GLU A 753 16.63 -12.91 18.92
C GLU A 753 17.84 -12.11 18.45
N CYS A 754 17.85 -11.72 17.19
CA CYS A 754 18.87 -10.84 16.66
C CYS A 754 18.69 -9.44 17.25
N ASN A 755 19.76 -8.83 17.75
CA ASN A 755 19.73 -7.45 18.25
C ASN A 755 19.76 -6.41 17.11
N TYR A 756 19.90 -6.85 15.87
CA TYR A 756 19.76 -5.99 14.71
C TYR A 756 18.28 -5.79 14.43
N GLN A 757 17.78 -4.58 14.65
CA GLN A 757 16.35 -4.24 14.67
C GLN A 757 15.57 -4.58 13.41
N LEU A 758 16.26 -4.76 12.29
CA LEU A 758 15.67 -5.09 10.99
C LEU A 758 15.72 -6.59 10.68
N CYS A 759 16.22 -7.36 11.62
CA CYS A 759 16.31 -8.80 11.48
C CYS A 759 15.27 -9.46 12.36
N SER A 760 14.27 -10.05 11.75
CA SER A 760 13.25 -10.86 12.44
C SER A 760 13.73 -12.25 12.85
N PHE A 761 15.04 -12.52 12.75
CA PHE A 761 15.58 -13.82 13.11
C PHE A 761 15.36 -14.13 14.58
N THR A 762 14.57 -15.14 14.83
CA THR A 762 14.36 -15.75 16.14
C THR A 762 14.58 -17.26 16.05
N THR A 763 15.11 -17.87 17.09
CA THR A 763 15.23 -19.33 17.18
C THR A 763 15.14 -19.80 18.61
N THR A 764 14.66 -21.01 18.82
CA THR A 764 14.60 -21.65 20.14
C THR A 764 16.01 -21.94 20.68
N ILE A 765 16.17 -21.85 22.00
CA ILE A 765 17.43 -22.17 22.64
C ILE A 765 17.54 -23.69 22.78
N ARG A 766 18.52 -24.30 22.11
CA ARG A 766 18.84 -25.72 22.34
C ARG A 766 19.39 -25.93 23.75
N CYS A 767 19.00 -27.03 24.34
CA CYS A 767 19.51 -27.38 25.67
C CYS A 767 21.04 -27.57 25.61
N PRO A 768 21.84 -26.81 26.40
CA PRO A 768 23.30 -26.88 26.36
C PRO A 768 23.85 -28.21 26.92
N GLU A 769 23.04 -28.89 27.72
CA GLU A 769 23.45 -30.15 28.36
C GLU A 769 23.20 -31.38 27.47
N CYS A 770 21.94 -31.60 27.01
CA CYS A 770 21.67 -32.76 26.17
C CYS A 770 21.80 -32.52 24.67
N LYS A 771 21.88 -31.26 24.22
CA LYS A 771 22.00 -30.85 22.81
C LYS A 771 20.86 -31.32 21.86
N LEU A 772 19.91 -32.12 22.37
CA LEU A 772 18.80 -32.76 21.65
C LEU A 772 17.44 -32.09 21.91
N GLY A 773 17.28 -31.48 23.08
CA GLY A 773 16.04 -30.79 23.47
C GLY A 773 16.14 -29.30 23.30
N THR A 774 15.00 -28.63 23.44
CA THR A 774 14.86 -27.16 23.47
C THR A 774 14.49 -26.69 24.88
N ILE A 775 14.85 -25.47 25.21
CA ILE A 775 14.48 -24.86 26.49
C ILE A 775 13.06 -24.29 26.36
N VAL A 776 12.16 -24.82 27.18
CA VAL A 776 10.74 -24.42 27.18
C VAL A 776 10.31 -23.86 28.53
N LYS A 777 9.27 -23.07 28.54
CA LYS A 777 8.64 -22.54 29.76
C LYS A 777 7.84 -23.64 30.47
N ARG A 778 7.97 -23.73 31.76
CA ARG A 778 7.23 -24.68 32.64
C ARG A 778 6.73 -23.93 33.87
N ILE A 779 5.66 -24.45 34.46
CA ILE A 779 5.09 -23.95 35.72
C ILE A 779 5.29 -25.00 36.80
N ALA A 780 5.87 -24.61 37.92
CA ALA A 780 6.09 -25.50 39.06
C ALA A 780 4.74 -25.80 39.72
N LYS A 781 4.32 -27.09 39.76
CA LYS A 781 3.02 -27.52 40.30
C LYS A 781 2.80 -27.11 41.77
N ALA A 782 3.86 -27.04 42.57
CA ALA A 782 3.78 -26.71 44.00
C ALA A 782 3.74 -25.21 44.31
N SER A 783 4.27 -24.35 43.46
CA SER A 783 4.44 -22.91 43.76
C SER A 783 3.80 -21.98 42.71
N GLY A 784 3.29 -22.50 41.62
CA GLY A 784 2.75 -21.71 40.50
C GLY A 784 3.79 -20.85 39.79
N LYS A 785 5.09 -20.93 40.17
CA LYS A 785 6.14 -20.10 39.58
C LYS A 785 6.63 -20.63 38.24
N GLU A 786 6.82 -19.74 37.31
CA GLU A 786 7.38 -20.04 35.99
C GLU A 786 8.88 -20.32 36.08
N PHE A 787 9.37 -21.35 35.37
CA PHE A 787 10.76 -21.64 35.20
C PHE A 787 11.04 -22.19 33.79
N TYR A 788 12.30 -22.20 33.39
CA TYR A 788 12.70 -22.69 32.09
C TYR A 788 13.53 -23.97 32.25
N ALA A 789 13.16 -25.01 31.51
CA ALA A 789 13.85 -26.28 31.52
C ALA A 789 13.82 -26.96 30.14
N CYS A 790 14.67 -27.95 29.97
CA CYS A 790 14.69 -28.76 28.76
C CYS A 790 13.32 -29.46 28.54
N ASP A 791 12.84 -29.50 27.27
CA ASP A 791 11.62 -30.23 26.90
C ASP A 791 11.74 -31.75 27.08
N LYS A 792 12.97 -32.29 27.10
CA LYS A 792 13.29 -33.69 27.39
C LYS A 792 13.28 -34.05 28.88
N PHE A 793 12.83 -33.17 29.75
CA PHE A 793 12.65 -33.49 31.17
C PHE A 793 11.58 -34.60 31.33
N PRO A 794 11.77 -35.65 32.16
CA PRO A 794 12.83 -35.82 33.18
C PRO A 794 14.15 -36.48 32.69
N LYS A 795 14.22 -36.86 31.41
CA LYS A 795 15.47 -37.48 30.89
C LYS A 795 16.66 -36.49 30.91
N CYS A 796 16.41 -35.20 30.63
CA CYS A 796 17.36 -34.13 30.81
C CYS A 796 16.87 -33.19 31.90
N LYS A 797 17.63 -33.04 32.97
CA LYS A 797 17.28 -32.24 34.15
C LYS A 797 17.84 -30.82 34.10
N HIS A 798 18.19 -30.31 32.94
CA HIS A 798 18.74 -28.97 32.78
C HIS A 798 17.71 -27.88 33.01
N PHE A 799 18.03 -26.96 33.93
CA PHE A 799 17.30 -25.74 34.19
C PHE A 799 18.05 -24.54 33.59
N TYR A 800 17.35 -23.75 32.79
CA TYR A 800 17.91 -22.59 32.14
C TYR A 800 17.59 -21.32 32.97
N LYS A 801 18.59 -20.54 33.32
CA LYS A 801 18.43 -19.23 33.95
C LYS A 801 18.70 -18.16 32.91
N MET A 802 17.66 -17.38 32.55
CA MET A 802 17.88 -16.16 31.79
C MET A 802 18.70 -15.18 32.65
N LYS A 803 19.80 -14.71 32.11
CA LYS A 803 20.46 -13.52 32.68
C LYS A 803 19.56 -12.34 32.41
N GLN A 804 19.03 -11.71 33.46
CA GLN A 804 18.28 -10.46 33.30
C GLN A 804 19.24 -9.37 32.82
N GLU A 805 18.76 -8.48 31.93
CA GLU A 805 19.43 -7.23 31.54
C GLU A 805 19.59 -6.31 32.77
N GLY A 806 20.44 -6.60 33.63
CA GLY A 806 20.74 -5.88 34.86
C GLY A 806 22.00 -6.38 35.53
N ASP A 807 22.42 -7.60 35.21
CA ASP A 807 23.56 -8.25 35.87
C ASP A 807 24.93 -7.95 35.25
N ASN A 808 25.01 -7.20 34.17
CA ASN A 808 26.28 -6.89 33.47
C ASN A 808 26.66 -5.40 33.46
N LYS A 809 26.21 -4.61 34.44
CA LYS A 809 26.97 -3.41 34.81
C LYS A 809 27.91 -3.76 35.93
N VAL A 810 28.95 -4.50 35.61
CA VAL A 810 30.16 -4.47 36.42
C VAL A 810 30.77 -3.08 36.22
N THR A 811 30.37 -2.14 37.04
CA THR A 811 31.12 -0.88 37.16
C THR A 811 32.46 -1.20 37.80
N THR A 812 33.46 -1.43 36.96
CA THR A 812 34.82 -1.60 37.38
C THR A 812 35.41 -0.25 37.76
N LYS A 813 35.87 -0.07 39.00
CA LYS A 813 36.58 1.13 39.45
C LYS A 813 38.10 0.99 39.24
N GLY A 814 38.54 0.34 38.16
CA GLY A 814 39.97 0.14 37.86
C GLY A 814 40.61 -1.09 38.52
N ASN A 815 41.91 -1.23 38.36
CA ASN A 815 42.67 -2.35 38.92
C ASN A 815 42.75 -2.30 40.42
N CYS A 816 42.76 -3.46 41.08
CA CYS A 816 42.86 -3.55 42.51
C CYS A 816 44.24 -3.04 43.01
N PRO A 817 44.26 -2.01 43.85
CA PRO A 817 45.54 -1.44 44.32
C PRO A 817 46.37 -2.40 45.22
N LYS A 818 45.70 -3.41 45.80
CA LYS A 818 46.36 -4.37 46.68
C LYS A 818 47.03 -5.53 45.96
N CYS A 819 46.37 -6.18 45.02
CA CYS A 819 46.91 -7.34 44.32
C CYS A 819 47.38 -7.05 42.89
N LYS A 820 47.14 -5.86 42.34
CA LYS A 820 47.48 -5.41 40.96
C LYS A 820 47.00 -6.30 39.81
N HIS A 821 46.46 -7.49 40.10
CA HIS A 821 45.99 -8.50 39.14
C HIS A 821 44.45 -8.70 39.10
N GLY A 822 43.73 -8.08 39.99
CA GLY A 822 42.25 -8.11 40.04
C GLY A 822 41.64 -6.73 39.77
N THR A 823 40.37 -6.72 39.43
CA THR A 823 39.58 -5.49 39.23
C THR A 823 38.67 -5.24 40.41
N ILE A 824 38.39 -3.97 40.71
CA ILE A 824 37.45 -3.60 41.77
C ILE A 824 36.03 -3.68 41.19
N VAL A 825 35.23 -4.63 41.69
CA VAL A 825 33.85 -4.92 41.23
C VAL A 825 32.85 -4.61 42.31
N LYS A 826 31.64 -4.19 41.87
CA LYS A 826 30.52 -3.95 42.77
C LYS A 826 29.98 -5.26 43.34
N ARG A 827 29.80 -5.35 44.65
CA ARG A 827 29.22 -6.49 45.38
C ARG A 827 28.12 -6.07 46.30
N ILE A 828 27.23 -6.98 46.65
CA ILE A 828 26.12 -6.77 47.60
C ILE A 828 26.36 -7.70 48.78
N ALA A 829 26.38 -7.16 49.99
CA ALA A 829 26.56 -7.94 51.20
C ALA A 829 25.31 -8.78 51.48
N LYS A 830 25.43 -10.11 51.53
CA LYS A 830 24.30 -11.03 51.73
C LYS A 830 23.49 -10.80 52.99
N ALA A 831 24.09 -10.35 54.04
CA ALA A 831 23.44 -10.13 55.36
C ALA A 831 22.75 -8.78 55.50
N SER A 832 23.17 -7.74 54.75
CA SER A 832 22.71 -6.38 54.97
C SER A 832 22.13 -5.72 53.70
N GLY A 833 22.19 -6.38 52.53
CA GLY A 833 21.78 -5.82 51.24
C GLY A 833 22.60 -4.61 50.77
N LYS A 834 23.59 -4.17 51.51
CA LYS A 834 24.37 -2.97 51.18
C LYS A 834 25.37 -3.22 50.08
N VAL A 835 25.47 -2.29 49.16
CA VAL A 835 26.45 -2.31 48.05
C VAL A 835 27.83 -1.90 48.56
N PHE A 836 28.85 -2.69 48.19
CA PHE A 836 30.25 -2.36 48.43
C PHE A 836 31.10 -2.75 47.20
N TYR A 837 32.31 -2.23 47.11
CA TYR A 837 33.25 -2.50 46.05
C TYR A 837 34.41 -3.30 46.57
N ALA A 838 34.75 -4.42 45.98
CA ALA A 838 35.84 -5.28 46.38
C ALA A 838 36.57 -5.92 45.17
N CYS A 839 37.76 -6.42 45.40
CA CYS A 839 38.53 -7.12 44.37
C CYS A 839 37.76 -8.37 43.90
N ASP A 840 37.77 -8.61 42.58
CA ASP A 840 37.17 -9.80 41.94
C ASP A 840 37.85 -11.11 42.35
N LYS A 841 39.12 -11.04 42.81
CA LYS A 841 39.91 -12.17 43.31
C LYS A 841 39.61 -12.52 44.78
N PHE A 842 38.58 -11.98 45.39
CA PHE A 842 38.14 -12.44 46.70
C PHE A 842 37.71 -13.91 46.70
N PRO A 843 38.06 -14.76 47.65
CA PRO A 843 38.72 -14.46 48.94
C PRO A 843 40.25 -14.38 48.89
N LYS A 844 40.90 -14.66 47.77
CA LYS A 844 42.39 -14.60 47.68
C LYS A 844 42.93 -13.17 47.88
N CYS A 845 42.18 -12.14 47.47
CA CYS A 845 42.49 -10.75 47.77
C CYS A 845 41.29 -10.12 48.50
N LYS A 846 41.52 -9.77 49.76
CA LYS A 846 40.52 -9.22 50.67
C LYS A 846 40.38 -7.68 50.60
N HIS A 847 40.77 -7.05 49.49
CA HIS A 847 40.69 -5.61 49.33
C HIS A 847 39.24 -5.15 49.13
N ILE A 848 38.78 -4.25 50.01
CA ILE A 848 37.49 -3.54 49.89
C ILE A 848 37.81 -2.06 49.61
N HIS A 849 37.28 -1.55 48.51
CA HIS A 849 37.47 -0.15 48.12
C HIS A 849 36.52 0.73 48.90
N LYS A 850 37.07 1.60 49.76
CA LYS A 850 36.26 2.59 50.51
C LYS A 850 35.83 3.70 49.55
N LYS A 851 34.55 4.12 49.61
CA LYS A 851 34.13 5.35 48.94
C LYS A 851 34.92 6.51 49.57
N SER A 852 35.66 7.26 48.78
CA SER A 852 36.08 8.61 49.10
C SER A 852 34.87 9.52 48.90
#